data_baf3bd002c4de66cfa2ce74f9e477445
#
_entry.id   baf3bd002c4de66cfa2ce74f9e477445
#
_cell.length_a   1.000
_cell.length_b   1.000
_cell.length_c   1.000
_cell.angle_alpha   90.00
_cell.angle_beta   90.00
_cell.angle_gamma   90.00
#
_symmetry.space_group_name_H-M   'P 1'
#
loop_
_entity.id
_entity.type
_entity.pdbx_description
1 polymer ?
#
loop_
_entity_poly.entity_id
_entity_poly.type
_entity_poly.pdbx_seq_one_letter_code
_entity_poly.pdbx_strand_id
1 'polypeptide(L)'
;VLPPKTQANLIRNATIANPSEPCFQSAMGNLSDDHLFTLRWQRSERDLLSSFRRLYGENPKTEARLKALLAKHWKSRPAALKALDLARDISPDWFLSETMVGYVFYVDRFAGNLKGVLDHLDYLEELGVTYVHFMPCLKPRSGPNDGGYSVMDYGAIDPRLGTMADFEAVTAALRARGMSVCIDLVLNHTAKEHAWAERAKAGEQKFQNYYWMFDTNDVPQEFERTLVEIFPNDAPGNFTYYPAFKKYVWTTFNEHQWDLNWSNPDVFIDIVDVILNLANKGAEVLRLDAVAFMWKRMGTNCQNQPEVHDILQALRAATRIAAPSVIHKAEAIVAPRDLVPYLGQGRHAGREANLAYHNNVMVQYWSSLATRDTRLMTHTLRTHFPENFRNACWATYIRCHDDIGWAITEEDAAAIPGTSGPGHRRYLSDFYSGAFPGSFARGGIFQENETTGDRRNSGSFASLAGLEAALENNDDEAADNAVQRMLLGVALMCAFGGLPLLYMGDEVGLLNDYGFVDVPEHAHDNRWLHRPVMDWNKVVKAEKGDGPLGALLQGTKHIISRRKATPQLASGVATRIVDVGNPKIFALTRLADEGVLLALFNFSNEPTEVSATTLRHLGITEFYDALSGGRLSVINETLSVAPYGRFWFAT
;
A
#
# COMPACT_ATOMS: atom_id res chain seq x y z
N VAL A 1 -42.20 -15.50 -0.15
CA VAL A 1 -40.82 -15.79 -0.66
C VAL A 1 -40.64 -14.93 -1.90
N LEU A 2 -39.89 -13.85 -1.79
CA LEU A 2 -39.56 -12.97 -2.91
C LEU A 2 -38.43 -13.63 -3.77
N PRO A 3 -38.41 -13.42 -5.09
CA PRO A 3 -37.40 -14.03 -5.95
C PRO A 3 -35.98 -13.52 -5.64
N PRO A 4 -34.91 -14.31 -5.87
CA PRO A 4 -33.56 -14.03 -5.45
C PRO A 4 -32.99 -12.67 -5.91
N LYS A 5 -33.42 -12.16 -7.06
CA LYS A 5 -33.01 -10.83 -7.58
C LYS A 5 -33.48 -9.65 -6.75
N THR A 6 -34.60 -9.77 -6.04
CA THR A 6 -35.17 -8.69 -5.21
C THR A 6 -34.45 -8.61 -3.85
N GLN A 7 -33.96 -9.74 -3.32
CA GLN A 7 -33.17 -9.77 -2.08
C GLN A 7 -31.76 -9.16 -2.28
N ALA A 8 -31.11 -9.42 -3.42
CA ALA A 8 -29.81 -8.86 -3.72
C ALA A 8 -29.82 -7.32 -3.86
N ASN A 9 -30.89 -6.76 -4.46
CA ASN A 9 -31.04 -5.31 -4.63
C ASN A 9 -31.42 -4.57 -3.33
N LEU A 10 -32.11 -5.23 -2.41
CA LEU A 10 -32.43 -4.66 -1.09
C LEU A 10 -31.17 -4.60 -0.18
N ILE A 11 -30.23 -5.52 -0.37
CA ILE A 11 -28.94 -5.53 0.36
C ILE A 11 -27.96 -4.51 -0.23
N ARG A 12 -27.96 -4.28 -1.55
CA ARG A 12 -27.06 -3.32 -2.23
C ARG A 12 -27.43 -1.84 -1.99
N ASN A 13 -28.70 -1.53 -1.70
CA ASN A 13 -29.14 -0.17 -1.39
C ASN A 13 -29.14 0.17 0.12
N ALA A 14 -28.70 -0.75 0.96
CA ALA A 14 -28.36 -0.42 2.33
C ALA A 14 -27.04 0.37 2.30
N THR A 15 -27.11 1.67 2.06
CA THR A 15 -26.18 2.65 2.64
C THR A 15 -25.76 2.09 3.99
N ILE A 16 -24.48 2.05 4.30
CA ILE A 16 -23.88 1.55 5.55
C ILE A 16 -24.87 1.79 6.67
N ALA A 17 -25.62 0.73 7.05
CA ALA A 17 -26.67 0.86 8.04
C ALA A 17 -26.01 1.37 9.32
N ASN A 18 -26.42 2.53 9.77
CA ASN A 18 -25.93 3.12 10.99
C ASN A 18 -26.12 2.06 12.09
N PRO A 19 -25.09 1.61 12.81
CA PRO A 19 -25.19 0.57 13.84
C PRO A 19 -26.20 0.88 14.96
N SER A 20 -26.70 2.11 14.99
CA SER A 20 -27.76 2.58 15.89
C SER A 20 -29.18 2.27 15.43
N GLU A 21 -29.42 1.64 14.26
CA GLU A 21 -30.76 1.30 13.83
C GLU A 21 -31.38 0.17 14.69
N PRO A 22 -32.62 0.34 15.18
CA PRO A 22 -33.28 -0.65 16.05
C PRO A 22 -33.43 -2.05 15.44
N CYS A 23 -33.43 -2.16 14.12
CA CYS A 23 -33.51 -3.42 13.40
C CYS A 23 -32.27 -4.30 13.55
N PHE A 24 -31.08 -3.68 13.65
CA PHE A 24 -29.81 -4.37 13.88
C PHE A 24 -29.71 -4.90 15.32
N GLN A 25 -30.20 -4.11 16.29
CA GLN A 25 -30.21 -4.50 17.69
C GLN A 25 -31.22 -5.64 17.97
N SER A 26 -32.31 -5.72 17.25
CA SER A 26 -33.37 -6.74 17.43
C SER A 26 -32.99 -8.12 16.87
N ALA A 27 -32.24 -8.18 15.75
CA ALA A 27 -31.78 -9.45 15.16
C ALA A 27 -30.66 -10.15 15.94
N MET A 28 -29.93 -9.40 16.79
CA MET A 28 -28.76 -9.88 17.54
C MET A 28 -29.09 -10.13 19.04
N GLY A 29 -30.36 -10.03 19.43
CA GLY A 29 -30.84 -9.86 20.82
C GLY A 29 -30.42 -10.90 21.86
N ASN A 30 -29.68 -11.98 21.56
CA ASN A 30 -29.35 -13.02 22.53
C ASN A 30 -27.97 -13.69 22.39
N LEU A 31 -27.06 -13.19 21.54
CA LEU A 31 -25.70 -13.76 21.49
C LEU A 31 -24.78 -13.04 22.47
N SER A 32 -24.35 -13.75 23.51
CA SER A 32 -23.33 -13.21 24.42
C SER A 32 -21.97 -13.08 23.73
N ASP A 33 -21.09 -12.22 24.27
CA ASP A 33 -19.70 -12.08 23.83
C ASP A 33 -18.96 -13.42 23.73
N ASP A 34 -19.24 -14.34 24.68
CA ASP A 34 -18.63 -15.66 24.72
C ASP A 34 -19.11 -16.57 23.58
N HIS A 35 -20.40 -16.46 23.20
CA HIS A 35 -20.93 -17.17 22.04
C HIS A 35 -20.32 -16.67 20.73
N LEU A 36 -20.20 -15.36 20.54
CA LEU A 36 -19.57 -14.76 19.37
C LEU A 36 -18.09 -15.17 19.26
N PHE A 37 -17.35 -15.12 20.36
CA PHE A 37 -15.97 -15.61 20.39
C PHE A 37 -15.89 -17.08 19.99
N THR A 38 -16.75 -17.92 20.53
CA THR A 38 -16.77 -19.35 20.25
C THR A 38 -17.03 -19.63 18.77
N LEU A 39 -18.01 -18.96 18.17
CA LEU A 39 -18.33 -19.09 16.74
C LEU A 39 -17.15 -18.66 15.85
N ARG A 40 -16.51 -17.52 16.16
CA ARG A 40 -15.36 -17.02 15.42
C ARG A 40 -14.14 -17.92 15.58
N TRP A 41 -13.94 -18.46 16.78
CA TRP A 41 -12.91 -19.46 17.04
C TRP A 41 -13.12 -20.69 16.14
N GLN A 42 -14.30 -21.32 16.20
CA GLN A 42 -14.63 -22.51 15.40
C GLN A 42 -14.48 -22.26 13.89
N ARG A 43 -14.83 -21.07 13.41
CA ARG A 43 -14.66 -20.66 12.01
C ARG A 43 -13.21 -20.56 11.58
N SER A 44 -12.32 -20.09 12.46
CA SER A 44 -10.95 -19.67 12.08
C SER A 44 -9.83 -20.48 12.74
N GLU A 45 -10.12 -21.34 13.74
CA GLU A 45 -9.11 -22.09 14.47
C GLU A 45 -8.25 -23.00 13.57
N ARG A 46 -8.85 -23.59 12.54
CA ARG A 46 -8.13 -24.44 11.59
C ARG A 46 -7.08 -23.62 10.84
N ASP A 47 -7.44 -22.42 10.36
CA ASP A 47 -6.53 -21.56 9.62
C ASP A 47 -5.40 -21.07 10.52
N LEU A 48 -5.70 -20.76 11.79
CA LEU A 48 -4.72 -20.36 12.79
C LEU A 48 -3.78 -21.50 13.15
N LEU A 49 -4.34 -22.61 13.68
CA LEU A 49 -3.54 -23.67 14.27
C LEU A 49 -2.78 -24.48 13.22
N SER A 50 -3.32 -24.65 12.00
CA SER A 50 -2.58 -25.37 10.97
C SER A 50 -1.29 -24.66 10.54
N SER A 51 -1.32 -23.33 10.42
CA SER A 51 -0.13 -22.53 10.11
C SER A 51 0.80 -22.43 11.33
N PHE A 52 0.25 -22.16 12.50
CA PHE A 52 1.03 -22.09 13.75
C PHE A 52 1.81 -23.38 14.02
N ARG A 53 1.18 -24.55 13.84
CA ARG A 53 1.84 -25.86 14.02
C ARG A 53 2.88 -26.18 12.95
N ARG A 54 2.71 -25.69 11.73
CA ARG A 54 3.77 -25.84 10.70
C ARG A 54 5.01 -25.05 11.06
N LEU A 55 4.84 -23.87 11.67
CA LEU A 55 5.96 -23.01 12.07
C LEU A 55 6.67 -23.52 13.33
N TYR A 56 5.90 -23.95 14.34
CA TYR A 56 6.41 -24.15 15.71
C TYR A 56 6.21 -25.56 16.29
N GLY A 57 5.59 -26.45 15.51
CA GLY A 57 5.18 -27.78 16.01
C GLY A 57 3.93 -27.72 16.89
N GLU A 58 3.45 -28.89 17.30
CA GLU A 58 2.31 -29.01 18.22
C GLU A 58 2.77 -28.74 19.65
N ASN A 59 2.17 -27.73 20.29
CA ASN A 59 2.42 -27.40 21.70
C ASN A 59 1.11 -26.90 22.36
N PRO A 60 0.37 -27.82 23.03
CA PRO A 60 -0.92 -27.49 23.64
C PRO A 60 -0.87 -26.34 24.64
N LYS A 61 0.24 -26.16 25.38
CA LYS A 61 0.39 -25.04 26.33
C LYS A 61 0.50 -23.71 25.61
N THR A 62 1.28 -23.65 24.54
CA THR A 62 1.44 -22.44 23.73
C THR A 62 0.16 -22.11 22.98
N GLU A 63 -0.53 -23.10 22.43
CA GLU A 63 -1.83 -22.94 21.76
C GLU A 63 -2.91 -22.45 22.75
N ALA A 64 -2.95 -22.99 23.96
CA ALA A 64 -3.87 -22.52 25.01
C ALA A 64 -3.58 -21.07 25.44
N ARG A 65 -2.30 -20.68 25.55
CA ARG A 65 -1.89 -19.29 25.82
C ARG A 65 -2.36 -18.36 24.70
N LEU A 66 -2.18 -18.74 23.44
CA LEU A 66 -2.66 -17.96 22.30
C LEU A 66 -4.18 -17.80 22.34
N LYS A 67 -4.94 -18.87 22.55
CA LYS A 67 -6.40 -18.81 22.67
C LYS A 67 -6.86 -17.90 23.81
N ALA A 68 -6.22 -17.98 24.97
CA ALA A 68 -6.51 -17.13 26.11
C ALA A 68 -6.23 -15.65 25.83
N LEU A 69 -5.16 -15.34 25.10
CA LEU A 69 -4.84 -14.00 24.65
C LEU A 69 -5.93 -13.42 23.72
N LEU A 70 -6.38 -14.21 22.73
CA LEU A 70 -7.45 -13.80 21.83
C LEU A 70 -8.77 -13.53 22.58
N ALA A 71 -9.13 -14.40 23.53
CA ALA A 71 -10.31 -14.22 24.37
C ALA A 71 -10.23 -12.96 25.25
N LYS A 72 -9.05 -12.68 25.82
CA LYS A 72 -8.78 -11.46 26.61
C LYS A 72 -9.04 -10.21 25.77
N HIS A 73 -8.48 -10.13 24.56
CA HIS A 73 -8.64 -8.97 23.68
C HIS A 73 -10.06 -8.80 23.17
N TRP A 74 -10.75 -9.90 22.81
CA TRP A 74 -12.17 -9.83 22.46
C TRP A 74 -13.01 -9.30 23.63
N LYS A 75 -12.79 -9.78 24.83
CA LYS A 75 -13.52 -9.34 26.04
C LYS A 75 -13.32 -7.83 26.30
N SER A 76 -12.09 -7.34 26.15
CA SER A 76 -11.75 -5.92 26.37
C SER A 76 -12.03 -5.01 25.18
N ARG A 77 -12.47 -5.55 24.03
CA ARG A 77 -12.73 -4.76 22.81
C ARG A 77 -13.86 -3.76 23.05
N PRO A 78 -13.69 -2.47 22.70
CA PRO A 78 -14.72 -1.44 22.86
C PRO A 78 -16.03 -1.78 22.15
N ALA A 79 -17.16 -1.41 22.73
CA ALA A 79 -18.50 -1.71 22.19
C ALA A 79 -18.70 -1.18 20.77
N ALA A 80 -18.25 0.04 20.47
CA ALA A 80 -18.32 0.60 19.12
C ALA A 80 -17.54 -0.21 18.09
N LEU A 81 -16.37 -0.77 18.47
CA LEU A 81 -15.58 -1.62 17.59
C LEU A 81 -16.18 -3.03 17.47
N LYS A 82 -16.84 -3.56 18.51
CA LYS A 82 -17.62 -4.80 18.39
C LYS A 82 -18.79 -4.65 17.41
N ALA A 83 -19.44 -3.49 17.40
CA ALA A 83 -20.50 -3.20 16.42
C ALA A 83 -19.93 -3.17 14.98
N LEU A 84 -18.77 -2.53 14.78
CA LEU A 84 -18.08 -2.55 13.50
C LEU A 84 -17.66 -3.98 13.09
N ASP A 85 -17.22 -4.81 14.04
CA ASP A 85 -16.88 -6.21 13.81
C ASP A 85 -18.07 -6.99 13.24
N LEU A 86 -19.27 -6.77 13.79
CA LEU A 86 -20.49 -7.41 13.30
C LEU A 86 -20.88 -6.94 11.91
N ALA A 87 -20.83 -5.62 11.65
CA ALA A 87 -21.12 -5.07 10.34
C ALA A 87 -20.20 -5.66 9.26
N ARG A 88 -18.91 -5.79 9.56
CA ARG A 88 -17.90 -6.36 8.62
C ARG A 88 -17.89 -7.90 8.58
N ASP A 89 -18.39 -8.60 9.57
CA ASP A 89 -18.66 -10.05 9.49
C ASP A 89 -19.80 -10.34 8.50
N ILE A 90 -20.77 -9.42 8.35
CA ILE A 90 -21.89 -9.51 7.39
C ILE A 90 -21.44 -9.08 5.99
N SER A 91 -20.59 -8.07 5.87
CA SER A 91 -20.02 -7.55 4.62
C SER A 91 -18.49 -7.67 4.64
N PRO A 92 -17.93 -8.89 4.54
CA PRO A 92 -16.50 -9.12 4.71
C PRO A 92 -15.66 -8.57 3.54
N ASP A 93 -16.29 -8.18 2.46
CA ASP A 93 -15.77 -7.59 1.23
C ASP A 93 -15.85 -6.05 1.20
N TRP A 94 -16.19 -5.40 2.31
CA TRP A 94 -16.38 -3.95 2.42
C TRP A 94 -15.24 -3.12 1.79
N PHE A 95 -13.99 -3.62 1.88
CA PHE A 95 -12.81 -2.95 1.34
C PHE A 95 -12.62 -3.14 -0.18
N LEU A 96 -13.45 -3.97 -0.82
CA LEU A 96 -13.44 -4.19 -2.27
C LEU A 96 -14.34 -3.24 -3.04
N SER A 97 -15.14 -2.41 -2.35
CA SER A 97 -16.06 -1.45 -2.99
C SER A 97 -15.33 -0.44 -3.86
N GLU A 98 -15.97 -0.01 -4.95
CA GLU A 98 -15.54 1.12 -5.80
C GLU A 98 -15.50 2.44 -5.05
N THR A 99 -16.20 2.54 -3.91
CA THR A 99 -16.20 3.74 -3.07
C THR A 99 -14.94 3.89 -2.23
N MET A 100 -14.13 2.82 -2.13
CA MET A 100 -12.89 2.85 -1.36
C MET A 100 -11.82 3.67 -2.09
N VAL A 101 -11.37 4.74 -1.45
CA VAL A 101 -10.29 5.63 -1.89
C VAL A 101 -9.42 6.00 -0.70
N GLY A 102 -8.12 5.76 -0.82
CA GLY A 102 -7.16 5.96 0.25
C GLY A 102 -6.36 7.25 0.10
N TYR A 103 -6.01 7.85 1.25
CA TYR A 103 -5.13 9.00 1.36
C TYR A 103 -4.06 8.71 2.40
N VAL A 104 -2.79 8.87 2.03
CA VAL A 104 -1.61 8.43 2.79
C VAL A 104 -0.79 9.65 3.19
N PHE A 105 -0.43 9.79 4.47
CA PHE A 105 0.36 10.91 4.94
C PHE A 105 1.11 10.65 6.25
N TYR A 106 2.21 11.37 6.45
CA TYR A 106 2.80 11.58 7.75
C TYR A 106 1.97 12.61 8.52
N VAL A 107 1.58 12.31 9.75
CA VAL A 107 0.69 13.15 10.56
C VAL A 107 1.28 14.55 10.81
N ASP A 108 2.58 14.63 11.10
CA ASP A 108 3.29 15.90 11.29
C ASP A 108 3.38 16.72 10.00
N ARG A 109 3.54 16.07 8.85
CA ARG A 109 3.60 16.73 7.53
C ARG A 109 2.24 17.21 7.06
N PHE A 110 1.17 16.50 7.39
CA PHE A 110 -0.18 16.86 6.99
C PHE A 110 -0.80 17.93 7.87
N ALA A 111 -0.70 17.76 9.21
CA ALA A 111 -1.47 18.59 10.16
C ALA A 111 -0.68 18.93 11.45
N GLY A 112 0.63 18.72 11.47
CA GLY A 112 1.48 18.97 12.62
C GLY A 112 1.38 17.91 13.72
N ASN A 113 0.18 17.43 14.04
CA ASN A 113 -0.06 16.40 15.04
C ASN A 113 -1.46 15.74 14.86
N LEU A 114 -1.77 14.74 15.69
CA LEU A 114 -3.05 14.01 15.60
C LEU A 114 -4.27 14.93 15.81
N LYS A 115 -4.21 15.88 16.72
CA LYS A 115 -5.33 16.82 16.93
C LYS A 115 -5.57 17.69 15.70
N GLY A 116 -4.49 18.15 15.04
CA GLY A 116 -4.59 18.92 13.80
C GLY A 116 -5.28 18.17 12.66
N VAL A 117 -5.20 16.83 12.65
CA VAL A 117 -5.94 16.02 11.64
C VAL A 117 -7.45 16.26 11.72
N LEU A 118 -7.98 16.53 12.93
CA LEU A 118 -9.41 16.79 13.11
C LEU A 118 -9.87 18.08 12.40
N ASP A 119 -8.98 19.04 12.22
CA ASP A 119 -9.27 20.31 11.55
C ASP A 119 -9.39 20.16 10.02
N HIS A 120 -8.94 19.02 9.48
CA HIS A 120 -8.89 18.74 8.03
C HIS A 120 -9.79 17.59 7.59
N LEU A 121 -10.72 17.14 8.43
CA LEU A 121 -11.63 16.04 8.09
C LEU A 121 -12.57 16.40 6.93
N ASP A 122 -13.00 17.67 6.84
CA ASP A 122 -13.87 18.16 5.76
C ASP A 122 -13.12 18.09 4.41
N TYR A 123 -11.85 18.47 4.38
CA TYR A 123 -11.00 18.35 3.19
C TYR A 123 -10.90 16.89 2.69
N LEU A 124 -10.66 15.95 3.60
CA LEU A 124 -10.58 14.52 3.25
C LEU A 124 -11.92 14.00 2.71
N GLU A 125 -13.04 14.42 3.31
CA GLU A 125 -14.38 14.03 2.89
C GLU A 125 -14.72 14.62 1.51
N GLU A 126 -14.43 15.89 1.26
CA GLU A 126 -14.62 16.55 -0.03
C GLU A 126 -13.74 15.98 -1.14
N LEU A 127 -12.51 15.57 -0.82
CA LEU A 127 -11.66 14.83 -1.75
C LEU A 127 -12.21 13.43 -2.07
N GLY A 128 -13.15 12.95 -1.27
CA GLY A 128 -13.77 11.65 -1.44
C GLY A 128 -13.03 10.50 -0.77
N VAL A 129 -12.19 10.78 0.21
CA VAL A 129 -11.43 9.78 0.96
C VAL A 129 -12.34 8.92 1.84
N THR A 130 -12.11 7.62 1.86
CA THR A 130 -12.80 6.64 2.74
C THR A 130 -11.83 5.74 3.50
N TYR A 131 -10.54 5.94 3.27
CA TYR A 131 -9.45 5.19 3.88
C TYR A 131 -8.27 6.12 4.13
N VAL A 132 -7.91 6.32 5.39
CA VAL A 132 -6.78 7.17 5.79
C VAL A 132 -5.64 6.29 6.27
N HIS A 133 -4.45 6.50 5.75
CA HIS A 133 -3.26 5.79 6.19
C HIS A 133 -2.27 6.75 6.84
N PHE A 134 -2.14 6.64 8.15
CA PHE A 134 -1.07 7.31 8.90
C PHE A 134 0.23 6.56 8.69
N MET A 135 1.22 7.22 8.07
CA MET A 135 2.59 6.74 8.07
C MET A 135 3.08 6.58 9.51
N PRO A 136 4.25 5.95 9.77
CA PRO A 136 4.60 5.52 11.12
C PRO A 136 4.30 6.56 12.20
N CYS A 137 3.38 6.23 13.09
CA CYS A 137 2.93 7.11 14.17
C CYS A 137 3.17 6.53 15.57
N LEU A 138 3.64 5.27 15.65
CA LEU A 138 4.05 4.66 16.92
C LEU A 138 5.38 5.25 17.37
N LYS A 139 5.66 5.17 18.68
CA LYS A 139 6.84 5.78 19.27
C LYS A 139 8.14 5.20 18.72
N PRO A 140 8.90 5.97 17.92
CA PRO A 140 10.17 5.56 17.40
C PRO A 140 11.30 5.82 18.41
N ARG A 141 12.50 5.32 18.13
CA ARG A 141 13.72 5.74 18.82
C ARG A 141 14.03 7.23 18.56
N SER A 142 14.80 7.83 19.47
CA SER A 142 15.32 9.18 19.28
C SER A 142 16.49 9.18 18.28
N GLY A 143 16.66 10.30 17.57
CA GLY A 143 17.66 10.45 16.51
C GLY A 143 17.25 9.74 15.22
N PRO A 144 18.21 9.30 14.36
CA PRO A 144 17.89 8.62 13.12
C PRO A 144 17.00 7.40 13.38
N ASN A 145 15.84 7.35 12.75
CA ASN A 145 14.80 6.33 13.02
C ASN A 145 14.10 5.81 11.75
N ASP A 146 14.70 6.07 10.60
CA ASP A 146 14.18 5.61 9.29
C ASP A 146 12.73 6.05 9.05
N GLY A 147 12.42 7.34 9.26
CA GLY A 147 11.06 7.87 9.05
C GLY A 147 10.00 7.27 9.99
N GLY A 148 10.40 6.81 11.18
CA GLY A 148 9.53 6.20 12.19
C GLY A 148 9.51 4.67 12.18
N TYR A 149 10.20 4.02 11.25
CA TYR A 149 10.23 2.55 11.16
C TYR A 149 11.13 1.86 12.20
N SER A 150 11.86 2.62 13.01
CA SER A 150 12.60 2.08 14.17
C SER A 150 11.77 2.19 15.44
N VAL A 151 10.78 1.31 15.60
CA VAL A 151 9.80 1.37 16.69
C VAL A 151 10.45 0.99 18.02
N MET A 152 10.37 1.90 19.00
CA MET A 152 10.84 1.69 20.36
C MET A 152 9.72 1.19 21.28
N ASP A 153 8.47 1.55 21.01
CA ASP A 153 7.31 1.16 21.83
C ASP A 153 6.05 1.08 20.97
N TYR A 154 5.52 -0.13 20.79
CA TYR A 154 4.26 -0.37 20.07
C TYR A 154 3.01 0.09 20.84
N GLY A 155 3.11 0.30 22.13
CA GLY A 155 1.99 0.71 22.99
C GLY A 155 1.82 2.22 23.12
N ALA A 156 2.70 3.01 22.52
CA ALA A 156 2.70 4.47 22.58
C ALA A 156 2.74 5.12 21.20
N ILE A 157 2.13 6.29 21.09
CA ILE A 157 2.26 7.18 19.93
C ILE A 157 3.56 8.00 20.07
N ASP A 158 4.15 8.40 18.94
CA ASP A 158 5.26 9.37 18.92
C ASP A 158 4.84 10.62 19.72
N PRO A 159 5.57 10.99 20.78
CA PRO A 159 5.22 12.15 21.60
C PRO A 159 5.10 13.47 20.82
N ARG A 160 5.74 13.59 19.66
CA ARG A 160 5.62 14.75 18.76
C ARG A 160 4.24 14.83 18.12
N LEU A 161 3.62 13.68 17.89
CA LEU A 161 2.31 13.57 17.22
C LEU A 161 1.14 13.61 18.21
N GLY A 162 1.37 13.30 19.49
CA GLY A 162 0.33 13.28 20.52
C GLY A 162 0.38 12.04 21.42
N THR A 163 -0.78 11.66 21.92
CA THR A 163 -0.95 10.54 22.85
C THR A 163 -1.81 9.42 22.24
N MET A 164 -1.82 8.25 22.87
CA MET A 164 -2.74 7.17 22.47
C MET A 164 -4.21 7.59 22.59
N ALA A 165 -4.56 8.45 23.55
CA ALA A 165 -5.91 8.99 23.67
C ALA A 165 -6.27 9.92 22.49
N ASP A 166 -5.32 10.73 22.00
CA ASP A 166 -5.51 11.54 20.79
C ASP A 166 -5.71 10.63 19.57
N PHE A 167 -4.95 9.53 19.45
CA PHE A 167 -5.13 8.55 18.39
C PHE A 167 -6.53 7.91 18.42
N GLU A 168 -7.00 7.46 19.60
CA GLU A 168 -8.34 6.92 19.77
C GLU A 168 -9.42 7.93 19.36
N ALA A 169 -9.26 9.20 19.72
CA ALA A 169 -10.18 10.28 19.35
C ALA A 169 -10.24 10.50 17.84
N VAL A 170 -9.06 10.57 17.18
CA VAL A 170 -8.97 10.77 15.72
C VAL A 170 -9.55 9.58 14.97
N THR A 171 -9.23 8.34 15.37
CA THR A 171 -9.80 7.15 14.73
C THR A 171 -11.32 7.07 14.88
N ALA A 172 -11.86 7.48 16.02
CA ALA A 172 -13.30 7.56 16.23
C ALA A 172 -13.97 8.63 15.35
N ALA A 173 -13.34 9.81 15.20
CA ALA A 173 -13.85 10.90 14.38
C ALA A 173 -13.83 10.53 12.88
N LEU A 174 -12.75 9.92 12.39
CA LEU A 174 -12.65 9.42 11.02
C LEU A 174 -13.71 8.36 10.73
N ARG A 175 -13.87 7.40 11.64
CA ARG A 175 -14.90 6.35 11.53
C ARG A 175 -16.32 6.91 11.50
N ALA A 176 -16.61 7.95 12.28
CA ALA A 176 -17.90 8.61 12.28
C ALA A 176 -18.23 9.25 10.91
N ARG A 177 -17.22 9.55 10.08
CA ARG A 177 -17.35 10.03 8.69
C ARG A 177 -17.20 8.90 7.64
N GLY A 178 -17.22 7.63 8.06
CA GLY A 178 -17.10 6.48 7.15
C GLY A 178 -15.68 6.24 6.63
N MET A 179 -14.66 6.83 7.27
CA MET A 179 -13.26 6.64 6.90
C MET A 179 -12.59 5.59 7.80
N SER A 180 -12.02 4.55 7.18
CA SER A 180 -11.24 3.53 7.88
C SER A 180 -9.81 3.99 8.11
N VAL A 181 -9.21 3.61 9.25
CA VAL A 181 -7.84 4.03 9.60
C VAL A 181 -6.86 2.88 9.44
N CYS A 182 -5.81 3.13 8.65
CA CYS A 182 -4.64 2.30 8.52
C CYS A 182 -3.45 2.90 9.29
N ILE A 183 -2.67 2.05 9.93
CA ILE A 183 -1.37 2.41 10.51
C ILE A 183 -0.29 1.41 10.11
N ASP A 184 0.96 1.86 10.14
CA ASP A 184 2.12 1.00 9.96
C ASP A 184 2.38 0.14 11.20
N LEU A 185 2.67 -1.12 10.97
CA LEU A 185 3.13 -2.07 11.98
C LEU A 185 4.41 -2.77 11.50
N VAL A 186 5.53 -2.38 12.07
CA VAL A 186 6.84 -2.98 11.74
C VAL A 186 6.91 -4.36 12.38
N LEU A 187 7.07 -5.39 11.55
CA LEU A 187 7.08 -6.80 11.98
C LEU A 187 8.44 -7.47 11.87
N ASN A 188 9.31 -7.01 10.95
CA ASN A 188 10.61 -7.65 10.77
C ASN A 188 11.57 -7.34 11.90
N HIS A 189 11.50 -6.14 12.49
CA HIS A 189 12.49 -5.64 13.45
C HIS A 189 11.89 -4.69 14.49
N THR A 190 12.66 -4.41 15.53
CA THR A 190 12.39 -3.29 16.46
C THR A 190 13.60 -2.37 16.55
N ALA A 191 13.43 -1.19 17.14
CA ALA A 191 14.58 -0.38 17.53
C ALA A 191 15.42 -1.11 18.58
N LYS A 192 16.74 -0.86 18.58
CA LYS A 192 17.67 -1.40 19.60
C LYS A 192 17.38 -0.86 21.02
N GLU A 193 16.54 0.15 21.15
CA GLU A 193 16.03 0.72 22.41
C GLU A 193 14.67 0.16 22.82
N HIS A 194 14.09 -0.76 22.06
CA HIS A 194 12.84 -1.42 22.42
C HIS A 194 13.00 -2.20 23.75
N ALA A 195 11.96 -2.26 24.58
CA ALA A 195 12.03 -2.91 25.89
C ALA A 195 12.52 -4.38 25.81
N TRP A 196 12.20 -5.12 24.76
CA TRP A 196 12.72 -6.47 24.53
C TRP A 196 14.22 -6.44 24.24
N ALA A 197 14.70 -5.49 23.45
CA ALA A 197 16.10 -5.34 23.11
C ALA A 197 16.93 -4.93 24.33
N GLU A 198 16.44 -4.03 25.17
CA GLU A 198 17.10 -3.65 26.43
C GLU A 198 17.28 -4.85 27.38
N ARG A 199 16.25 -5.70 27.50
CA ARG A 199 16.34 -6.93 28.29
C ARG A 199 17.29 -7.95 27.67
N ALA A 200 17.36 -8.04 26.32
CA ALA A 200 18.33 -8.88 25.64
C ALA A 200 19.79 -8.42 25.90
N LYS A 201 20.04 -7.09 25.87
CA LYS A 201 21.33 -6.48 26.22
C LYS A 201 21.73 -6.77 27.68
N ALA A 202 20.75 -6.78 28.58
CA ALA A 202 20.95 -7.14 29.99
C ALA A 202 21.26 -8.63 30.22
N GLY A 203 21.26 -9.44 29.16
CA GLY A 203 21.62 -10.87 29.24
C GLY A 203 20.43 -11.79 29.53
N GLU A 204 19.19 -11.31 29.50
CA GLU A 204 18.02 -12.16 29.68
C GLU A 204 17.81 -13.09 28.49
N GLN A 205 18.10 -14.38 28.67
CA GLN A 205 18.07 -15.39 27.60
C GLN A 205 16.75 -15.43 26.84
N LYS A 206 15.61 -15.25 27.53
CA LYS A 206 14.30 -15.19 26.87
C LYS A 206 14.29 -14.13 25.77
N PHE A 207 14.79 -12.94 26.05
CA PHE A 207 14.76 -11.81 25.11
C PHE A 207 15.92 -11.83 24.13
N GLN A 208 17.06 -12.44 24.45
CA GLN A 208 18.07 -12.76 23.45
C GLN A 208 17.52 -13.67 22.35
N ASN A 209 16.63 -14.61 22.71
CA ASN A 209 15.96 -15.50 21.76
C ASN A 209 14.87 -14.80 20.91
N TYR A 210 14.49 -13.53 21.24
CA TYR A 210 13.56 -12.72 20.43
C TYR A 210 14.24 -12.15 19.20
N TYR A 211 15.58 -12.10 19.18
CA TYR A 211 16.39 -11.54 18.11
C TYR A 211 17.36 -12.59 17.56
N TRP A 212 17.84 -12.35 16.35
CA TRP A 212 18.92 -13.13 15.79
C TRP A 212 20.25 -12.57 16.31
N MET A 213 20.82 -13.21 17.35
CA MET A 213 22.04 -12.79 18.03
C MET A 213 23.06 -13.94 18.06
N PHE A 214 24.35 -13.64 17.79
CA PHE A 214 25.42 -14.61 17.64
C PHE A 214 26.64 -14.20 18.48
N ASP A 215 27.29 -15.20 19.09
CA ASP A 215 28.51 -14.98 19.91
C ASP A 215 29.78 -14.77 19.03
N THR A 216 29.82 -15.38 17.83
CA THR A 216 30.90 -15.31 16.87
C THR A 216 30.39 -14.87 15.50
N ASN A 217 31.36 -14.49 14.62
CA ASN A 217 31.04 -14.05 13.26
C ASN A 217 30.89 -15.21 12.25
N ASP A 218 31.07 -16.46 12.65
CA ASP A 218 31.07 -17.59 11.71
C ASP A 218 29.70 -17.79 11.04
N VAL A 219 28.65 -17.80 11.84
CA VAL A 219 27.26 -17.94 11.34
C VAL A 219 26.80 -16.70 10.57
N PRO A 220 27.01 -15.46 11.04
CA PRO A 220 26.82 -14.26 10.23
C PRO A 220 27.49 -14.29 8.86
N GLN A 221 28.78 -14.63 8.79
CA GLN A 221 29.51 -14.73 7.52
C GLN A 221 28.95 -15.79 6.58
N GLU A 222 28.44 -16.90 7.11
CA GLU A 222 27.78 -17.92 6.30
C GLU A 222 26.49 -17.39 5.66
N PHE A 223 25.67 -16.64 6.42
CA PHE A 223 24.47 -15.98 5.90
C PHE A 223 24.80 -14.92 4.85
N GLU A 224 25.82 -14.08 5.09
CA GLU A 224 26.22 -12.99 4.17
C GLU A 224 26.55 -13.46 2.75
N ARG A 225 26.91 -14.73 2.56
CA ARG A 225 27.19 -15.28 1.23
C ARG A 225 26.00 -15.25 0.27
N THR A 226 24.78 -15.18 0.81
CA THR A 226 23.56 -15.27 0.01
C THR A 226 22.59 -14.10 0.25
N LEU A 227 22.86 -13.24 1.24
CA LEU A 227 22.04 -12.10 1.56
C LEU A 227 22.22 -10.96 0.56
N VAL A 228 21.23 -10.10 0.47
CA VAL A 228 21.24 -8.87 -0.31
C VAL A 228 21.25 -7.69 0.65
N GLU A 229 22.09 -6.71 0.39
CA GLU A 229 22.10 -5.44 1.11
C GLU A 229 20.95 -4.55 0.63
N ILE A 230 20.16 -4.01 1.57
CA ILE A 230 19.01 -3.15 1.26
C ILE A 230 19.42 -1.70 1.14
N PHE A 231 20.30 -1.23 2.03
CA PHE A 231 20.85 0.11 2.01
C PHE A 231 22.38 0.07 1.92
N PRO A 232 22.96 -0.32 0.76
CA PRO A 232 24.39 -0.54 0.62
C PRO A 232 25.27 0.68 0.91
N ASN A 233 24.71 1.90 0.69
CA ASN A 233 25.46 3.14 0.95
C ASN A 233 25.39 3.57 2.43
N ASP A 234 24.25 3.37 3.09
CA ASP A 234 23.99 3.90 4.43
C ASP A 234 24.21 2.86 5.53
N ALA A 235 23.94 1.59 5.25
CA ALA A 235 24.01 0.48 6.18
C ALA A 235 24.54 -0.79 5.50
N PRO A 236 25.82 -0.84 5.15
CA PRO A 236 26.42 -2.01 4.49
C PRO A 236 26.46 -3.22 5.43
N GLY A 237 26.22 -4.40 4.86
CA GLY A 237 26.11 -5.67 5.58
C GLY A 237 24.74 -5.87 6.24
N ASN A 238 24.55 -7.09 6.80
CA ASN A 238 23.29 -7.46 7.46
C ASN A 238 23.49 -7.78 8.96
N PHE A 239 24.70 -7.60 9.49
CA PHE A 239 25.02 -7.91 10.88
C PHE A 239 25.87 -6.80 11.51
N THR A 240 25.46 -6.36 12.70
CA THR A 240 26.18 -5.35 13.48
C THR A 240 26.79 -5.97 14.73
N TYR A 241 28.09 -5.75 14.97
CA TYR A 241 28.75 -6.16 16.21
C TYR A 241 28.61 -5.10 17.29
N TYR A 242 28.13 -5.53 18.47
CA TYR A 242 27.98 -4.67 19.64
C TYR A 242 28.99 -5.02 20.73
N PRO A 243 30.07 -4.23 20.89
CA PRO A 243 31.15 -4.51 21.87
C PRO A 243 30.66 -4.57 23.30
N ALA A 244 29.61 -3.80 23.66
CA ALA A 244 29.10 -3.68 25.02
C ALA A 244 28.60 -5.03 25.62
N PHE A 245 28.02 -5.90 24.80
CA PHE A 245 27.54 -7.21 25.20
C PHE A 245 28.12 -8.35 24.32
N LYS A 246 29.11 -8.04 23.50
CA LYS A 246 29.95 -8.96 22.71
C LYS A 246 29.17 -9.92 21.82
N LYS A 247 28.17 -9.37 21.07
CA LYS A 247 27.37 -10.16 20.13
C LYS A 247 27.25 -9.47 18.78
N TYR A 248 27.13 -10.29 17.74
CA TYR A 248 26.63 -9.87 16.44
C TYR A 248 25.11 -9.95 16.45
N VAL A 249 24.43 -8.93 15.96
CA VAL A 249 22.98 -8.87 15.86
C VAL A 249 22.60 -8.71 14.40
N TRP A 250 21.57 -9.41 13.95
CA TRP A 250 21.04 -9.24 12.61
C TRP A 250 20.32 -7.89 12.47
N THR A 251 20.75 -7.12 11.46
CA THR A 251 20.30 -5.75 11.19
C THR A 251 20.11 -5.56 9.68
N THR A 252 19.01 -6.12 9.14
CA THR A 252 18.72 -6.14 7.69
C THR A 252 18.74 -4.75 7.06
N PHE A 253 18.24 -3.72 7.79
CA PHE A 253 18.07 -2.37 7.26
C PHE A 253 19.11 -1.41 7.83
N ASN A 254 19.01 -1.06 9.10
CA ASN A 254 19.95 -0.16 9.77
C ASN A 254 20.49 -0.79 11.03
N GLU A 255 21.68 -0.36 11.48
CA GLU A 255 22.30 -0.86 12.71
C GLU A 255 21.38 -0.81 13.95
N HIS A 256 20.49 0.16 13.98
CA HIS A 256 19.56 0.36 15.10
C HIS A 256 18.23 -0.39 14.95
N GLN A 257 18.06 -1.20 13.90
CA GLN A 257 16.87 -2.00 13.62
C GLN A 257 17.24 -3.49 13.75
N TRP A 258 16.86 -4.09 14.90
CA TRP A 258 17.20 -5.45 15.24
C TRP A 258 16.15 -6.44 14.76
N ASP A 259 16.54 -7.38 13.91
CA ASP A 259 15.63 -8.35 13.31
C ASP A 259 15.08 -9.33 14.34
N LEU A 260 13.75 -9.46 14.36
CA LEU A 260 13.03 -10.39 15.22
C LEU A 260 13.19 -11.83 14.76
N ASN A 261 13.31 -12.73 15.72
CA ASN A 261 13.39 -14.16 15.48
C ASN A 261 11.99 -14.79 15.40
N TRP A 262 11.39 -14.78 14.23
CA TRP A 262 10.06 -15.35 13.98
C TRP A 262 10.02 -16.89 14.09
N SER A 263 11.15 -17.58 14.22
CA SER A 263 11.15 -19.01 14.58
C SER A 263 10.80 -19.25 16.04
N ASN A 264 10.74 -18.19 16.86
CA ASN A 264 10.36 -18.24 18.26
C ASN A 264 8.85 -17.99 18.42
N PRO A 265 8.04 -18.97 18.91
CA PRO A 265 6.59 -18.79 19.09
C PRO A 265 6.21 -17.68 20.07
N ASP A 266 7.10 -17.30 21.00
CA ASP A 266 6.84 -16.20 21.93
C ASP A 266 6.82 -14.85 21.19
N VAL A 267 7.66 -14.66 20.17
CA VAL A 267 7.63 -13.48 19.30
C VAL A 267 6.29 -13.39 18.57
N PHE A 268 5.81 -14.50 18.00
CA PHE A 268 4.50 -14.54 17.34
C PHE A 268 3.37 -14.12 18.31
N ILE A 269 3.34 -14.69 19.50
CA ILE A 269 2.26 -14.41 20.48
C ILE A 269 2.31 -12.97 20.96
N ASP A 270 3.49 -12.42 21.25
CA ASP A 270 3.63 -11.06 21.72
C ASP A 270 3.30 -10.04 20.59
N ILE A 271 3.59 -10.37 19.34
CA ILE A 271 3.15 -9.55 18.18
C ILE A 271 1.62 -9.64 18.00
N VAL A 272 0.99 -10.79 18.22
CA VAL A 272 -0.49 -10.87 18.23
C VAL A 272 -1.09 -9.99 19.32
N ASP A 273 -0.45 -9.92 20.50
CA ASP A 273 -0.88 -8.99 21.59
C ASP A 273 -0.81 -7.53 21.13
N VAL A 274 0.29 -7.14 20.46
CA VAL A 274 0.47 -5.80 19.86
C VAL A 274 -0.63 -5.51 18.83
N ILE A 275 -0.85 -6.40 17.88
CA ILE A 275 -1.87 -6.26 16.83
C ILE A 275 -3.25 -6.00 17.43
N LEU A 276 -3.65 -6.83 18.40
CA LEU A 276 -4.97 -6.74 19.01
C LEU A 276 -5.11 -5.53 19.94
N ASN A 277 -4.03 -5.10 20.58
CA ASN A 277 -4.01 -3.86 21.34
C ASN A 277 -4.27 -2.65 20.43
N LEU A 278 -3.55 -2.53 19.31
CA LEU A 278 -3.74 -1.45 18.33
C LEU A 278 -5.14 -1.51 17.70
N ALA A 279 -5.63 -2.71 17.38
CA ALA A 279 -7.00 -2.92 16.90
C ALA A 279 -8.04 -2.42 17.90
N ASN A 280 -7.83 -2.63 19.21
CA ASN A 280 -8.71 -2.16 20.29
C ASN A 280 -8.60 -0.64 20.52
N LYS A 281 -7.55 0.00 20.02
CA LYS A 281 -7.37 1.46 20.00
C LYS A 281 -7.96 2.13 18.74
N GLY A 282 -8.51 1.36 17.82
CA GLY A 282 -9.24 1.88 16.67
C GLY A 282 -8.54 1.74 15.32
N ALA A 283 -7.37 1.11 15.26
CA ALA A 283 -6.76 0.73 13.99
C ALA A 283 -7.67 -0.32 13.28
N GLU A 284 -7.97 -0.08 12.01
CA GLU A 284 -8.87 -0.92 11.21
C GLU A 284 -8.13 -1.64 10.09
N VAL A 285 -7.00 -1.10 9.68
CA VAL A 285 -6.07 -1.74 8.74
C VAL A 285 -4.67 -1.65 9.31
N LEU A 286 -3.93 -2.75 9.27
CA LEU A 286 -2.53 -2.79 9.66
C LEU A 286 -1.67 -2.99 8.42
N ARG A 287 -0.83 -2.01 8.09
CA ARG A 287 0.20 -2.18 7.07
C ARG A 287 1.37 -2.92 7.72
N LEU A 288 1.55 -4.14 7.31
CA LEU A 288 2.59 -5.03 7.81
C LEU A 288 3.88 -4.74 7.03
N ASP A 289 4.80 -4.07 7.69
CA ASP A 289 6.05 -3.60 7.10
C ASP A 289 7.06 -4.72 6.92
N ALA A 290 7.80 -4.68 5.79
CA ALA A 290 8.94 -5.53 5.48
C ALA A 290 8.68 -7.04 5.63
N VAL A 291 7.46 -7.51 5.33
CA VAL A 291 7.07 -8.91 5.58
C VAL A 291 7.92 -9.92 4.82
N ALA A 292 8.50 -9.54 3.68
CA ALA A 292 9.32 -10.44 2.87
C ALA A 292 10.55 -10.97 3.63
N PHE A 293 11.02 -10.26 4.66
CA PHE A 293 12.26 -10.54 5.38
C PHE A 293 12.06 -11.29 6.70
N MET A 294 10.83 -11.56 7.14
CA MET A 294 10.52 -12.06 8.49
C MET A 294 11.16 -13.42 8.81
N TRP A 295 11.36 -14.30 7.83
CA TRP A 295 11.92 -15.64 8.07
C TRP A 295 13.34 -15.80 7.56
N LYS A 296 14.23 -16.30 8.41
CA LYS A 296 15.65 -16.49 8.08
C LYS A 296 15.96 -17.97 7.86
N ARG A 297 16.59 -18.27 6.71
CA ARG A 297 17.01 -19.63 6.36
C ARG A 297 18.42 -19.62 5.75
N MET A 298 19.34 -20.35 6.36
CA MET A 298 20.70 -20.48 5.87
C MET A 298 20.73 -20.97 4.41
N GLY A 299 21.61 -20.40 3.60
CA GLY A 299 21.78 -20.75 2.19
C GLY A 299 20.72 -20.18 1.25
N THR A 300 19.87 -19.27 1.74
CA THR A 300 18.92 -18.49 0.94
C THR A 300 19.18 -17.00 1.10
N ASN A 301 18.53 -16.17 0.27
CA ASN A 301 18.55 -14.71 0.44
C ASN A 301 17.68 -14.22 1.60
N CYS A 302 17.03 -15.11 2.36
CA CYS A 302 16.11 -14.80 3.46
C CYS A 302 14.96 -13.88 3.08
N GLN A 303 14.55 -13.89 1.81
CA GLN A 303 13.36 -13.17 1.32
C GLN A 303 12.33 -14.17 0.81
N ASN A 304 11.04 -13.83 0.96
CA ASN A 304 9.90 -14.58 0.43
C ASN A 304 9.90 -16.08 0.83
N GLN A 305 10.39 -16.39 2.03
CA GLN A 305 10.43 -17.78 2.49
C GLN A 305 9.02 -18.31 2.73
N PRO A 306 8.74 -19.60 2.47
CA PRO A 306 7.39 -20.19 2.60
C PRO A 306 6.74 -19.99 3.97
N GLU A 307 7.53 -19.89 5.03
CA GLU A 307 7.07 -19.68 6.40
C GLU A 307 6.45 -18.30 6.60
N VAL A 308 6.84 -17.30 5.82
CA VAL A 308 6.23 -15.97 5.87
C VAL A 308 4.73 -16.06 5.59
N HIS A 309 4.32 -16.86 4.61
CA HIS A 309 2.91 -17.06 4.25
C HIS A 309 2.13 -17.77 5.36
N ASP A 310 2.76 -18.72 6.07
CA ASP A 310 2.15 -19.35 7.25
C ASP A 310 2.01 -18.34 8.41
N ILE A 311 3.01 -17.45 8.63
CA ILE A 311 2.91 -16.38 9.62
C ILE A 311 1.75 -15.44 9.29
N LEU A 312 1.66 -14.95 8.06
CA LEU A 312 0.62 -14.01 7.64
C LEU A 312 -0.78 -14.63 7.75
N GLN A 313 -0.95 -15.90 7.35
CA GLN A 313 -2.22 -16.62 7.54
C GLN A 313 -2.59 -16.74 9.01
N ALA A 314 -1.64 -17.10 9.87
CA ALA A 314 -1.89 -17.24 11.30
C ALA A 314 -2.23 -15.91 11.97
N LEU A 315 -1.52 -14.80 11.62
CA LEU A 315 -1.83 -13.45 12.11
C LEU A 315 -3.23 -13.00 11.68
N ARG A 316 -3.59 -13.22 10.41
CA ARG A 316 -4.94 -12.88 9.92
C ARG A 316 -6.02 -13.71 10.61
N ALA A 317 -5.80 -15.01 10.79
CA ALA A 317 -6.76 -15.87 11.48
C ALA A 317 -6.95 -15.45 12.95
N ALA A 318 -5.86 -15.10 13.66
CA ALA A 318 -5.92 -14.56 15.02
C ALA A 318 -6.75 -13.26 15.08
N THR A 319 -6.51 -12.34 14.14
CA THR A 319 -7.25 -11.08 14.04
C THR A 319 -8.74 -11.33 13.78
N ARG A 320 -9.09 -12.24 12.85
CA ARG A 320 -10.49 -12.59 12.54
C ARG A 320 -11.25 -13.21 13.72
N ILE A 321 -10.55 -13.76 14.69
CA ILE A 321 -11.18 -14.30 15.93
C ILE A 321 -11.50 -13.17 16.90
N ALA A 322 -10.56 -12.27 17.17
CA ALA A 322 -10.66 -11.29 18.26
C ALA A 322 -11.01 -9.86 17.83
N ALA A 323 -10.77 -9.51 16.56
CA ALA A 323 -11.04 -8.19 15.98
C ALA A 323 -11.36 -8.30 14.48
N PRO A 324 -12.48 -8.96 14.09
CA PRO A 324 -12.75 -9.36 12.71
C PRO A 324 -12.95 -8.21 11.72
N SER A 325 -13.18 -6.99 12.18
CA SER A 325 -13.24 -5.80 11.33
C SER A 325 -11.88 -5.37 10.79
N VAL A 326 -10.78 -5.86 11.39
CA VAL A 326 -9.41 -5.48 11.01
C VAL A 326 -8.92 -6.33 9.85
N ILE A 327 -8.33 -5.66 8.86
CA ILE A 327 -7.68 -6.28 7.71
C ILE A 327 -6.18 -5.97 7.68
N HIS A 328 -5.43 -6.80 6.96
CA HIS A 328 -3.98 -6.67 6.82
C HIS A 328 -3.61 -6.22 5.41
N LYS A 329 -2.67 -5.28 5.32
CA LYS A 329 -2.04 -4.83 4.09
C LYS A 329 -0.56 -5.19 4.12
N ALA A 330 -0.13 -6.13 3.28
CA ALA A 330 1.26 -6.53 3.20
C ALA A 330 2.09 -5.50 2.43
N GLU A 331 3.25 -5.16 2.98
CA GLU A 331 4.29 -4.47 2.26
C GLU A 331 5.38 -5.48 1.92
N ALA A 332 5.49 -5.76 0.61
CA ALA A 332 6.50 -6.63 0.02
C ALA A 332 6.93 -6.02 -1.33
N ILE A 333 8.04 -5.32 -1.33
CA ILE A 333 8.63 -4.76 -2.56
C ILE A 333 9.57 -5.80 -3.16
N VAL A 334 8.99 -6.66 -3.97
CA VAL A 334 9.65 -7.86 -4.52
C VAL A 334 9.40 -7.97 -6.02
N ALA A 335 10.03 -8.96 -6.67
CA ALA A 335 9.81 -9.22 -8.09
C ALA A 335 8.33 -9.57 -8.38
N PRO A 336 7.82 -9.32 -9.60
CA PRO A 336 6.41 -9.50 -9.95
C PRO A 336 5.83 -10.86 -9.54
N ARG A 337 6.54 -11.95 -9.84
CA ARG A 337 6.13 -13.33 -9.52
C ARG A 337 6.05 -13.62 -8.03
N ASP A 338 6.85 -12.93 -7.22
CA ASP A 338 6.95 -13.16 -5.77
C ASP A 338 5.94 -12.32 -4.98
N LEU A 339 5.29 -11.33 -5.62
CA LEU A 339 4.32 -10.44 -4.99
C LEU A 339 2.93 -11.08 -4.81
N VAL A 340 2.47 -11.79 -5.83
CA VAL A 340 1.11 -12.38 -5.84
C VAL A 340 0.84 -13.32 -4.66
N PRO A 341 1.79 -14.15 -4.20
CA PRO A 341 1.60 -15.03 -3.03
C PRO A 341 1.15 -14.32 -1.76
N TYR A 342 1.51 -13.04 -1.53
CA TYR A 342 1.10 -12.27 -0.35
C TYR A 342 -0.40 -11.96 -0.29
N LEU A 343 -1.12 -12.05 -1.41
CA LEU A 343 -2.58 -11.98 -1.46
C LEU A 343 -3.24 -13.38 -1.37
N GLY A 344 -2.43 -14.40 -1.14
CA GLY A 344 -2.84 -15.78 -0.91
C GLY A 344 -2.96 -16.61 -2.18
N GLN A 345 -2.11 -17.62 -2.28
CA GLN A 345 -2.14 -18.64 -3.32
C GLN A 345 -2.20 -20.05 -2.73
N GLY A 346 -2.65 -21.03 -3.54
CA GLY A 346 -2.72 -22.42 -3.13
C GLY A 346 -3.48 -22.62 -1.82
N ARG A 347 -2.83 -23.20 -0.80
CA ARG A 347 -3.44 -23.44 0.52
C ARG A 347 -3.77 -22.15 1.27
N HIS A 348 -3.14 -21.03 0.92
CA HIS A 348 -3.31 -19.73 1.56
C HIS A 348 -4.36 -18.85 0.85
N ALA A 349 -4.95 -19.32 -0.26
CA ALA A 349 -5.92 -18.56 -1.06
C ALA A 349 -7.09 -18.03 -0.21
N GLY A 350 -7.22 -16.68 -0.16
CA GLY A 350 -8.21 -15.96 0.64
C GLY A 350 -7.95 -15.97 2.15
N ARG A 351 -6.73 -16.28 2.60
CA ARG A 351 -6.37 -16.47 4.02
C ARG A 351 -5.15 -15.69 4.48
N GLU A 352 -4.46 -14.99 3.57
CA GLU A 352 -3.33 -14.10 3.88
C GLU A 352 -3.73 -12.62 3.90
N ALA A 353 -2.85 -11.70 3.49
CA ALA A 353 -3.18 -10.30 3.46
C ALA A 353 -4.42 -9.99 2.60
N ASN A 354 -5.19 -9.01 3.02
CA ASN A 354 -6.35 -8.52 2.29
C ASN A 354 -5.93 -7.55 1.18
N LEU A 355 -4.85 -6.81 1.44
CA LEU A 355 -4.25 -5.83 0.53
C LEU A 355 -2.75 -6.09 0.40
N ALA A 356 -2.20 -5.83 -0.77
CA ALA A 356 -0.77 -5.71 -1.00
C ALA A 356 -0.50 -4.58 -1.99
N TYR A 357 0.62 -3.89 -1.84
CA TYR A 357 0.99 -2.81 -2.75
C TYR A 357 1.30 -3.35 -4.15
N HIS A 358 0.72 -2.71 -5.17
CA HIS A 358 1.01 -3.05 -6.56
C HIS A 358 2.16 -2.20 -7.11
N ASN A 359 3.38 -2.40 -6.60
CA ASN A 359 4.56 -1.65 -7.02
C ASN A 359 4.80 -1.71 -8.53
N ASN A 360 4.43 -2.81 -9.21
CA ASN A 360 4.61 -2.95 -10.64
C ASN A 360 3.74 -1.99 -11.47
N VAL A 361 2.51 -1.66 -11.05
CA VAL A 361 1.72 -0.62 -11.73
C VAL A 361 2.42 0.72 -11.66
N MET A 362 2.98 1.07 -10.51
CA MET A 362 3.77 2.28 -10.32
C MET A 362 5.00 2.30 -11.25
N VAL A 363 5.83 1.25 -11.20
CA VAL A 363 7.04 1.16 -12.03
C VAL A 363 6.72 1.24 -13.51
N GLN A 364 5.71 0.51 -13.97
CA GLN A 364 5.32 0.47 -15.38
C GLN A 364 4.67 1.77 -15.85
N TYR A 365 3.95 2.49 -14.98
CA TYR A 365 3.46 3.84 -15.27
C TYR A 365 4.62 4.78 -15.58
N TRP A 366 5.62 4.86 -14.71
CA TRP A 366 6.79 5.72 -14.91
C TRP A 366 7.63 5.28 -16.10
N SER A 367 7.82 3.97 -16.30
CA SER A 367 8.51 3.43 -17.47
C SER A 367 7.81 3.83 -18.77
N SER A 368 6.49 3.68 -18.85
CA SER A 368 5.72 4.00 -20.05
C SER A 368 5.68 5.50 -20.35
N LEU A 369 5.68 6.37 -19.35
CA LEU A 369 5.77 7.82 -19.54
C LEU A 369 7.13 8.24 -20.12
N ALA A 370 8.23 7.69 -19.61
CA ALA A 370 9.58 8.02 -20.06
C ALA A 370 9.84 7.53 -21.48
N THR A 371 9.34 6.34 -21.82
CA THR A 371 9.54 5.72 -23.15
C THR A 371 8.47 6.08 -24.17
N ARG A 372 7.28 6.52 -23.74
CA ARG A 372 6.07 6.65 -24.57
C ARG A 372 5.66 5.32 -25.23
N ASP A 373 5.95 4.22 -24.53
CA ASP A 373 5.73 2.85 -25.01
C ASP A 373 5.16 1.99 -23.87
N THR A 374 4.00 1.40 -24.09
CA THR A 374 3.26 0.59 -23.09
C THR A 374 3.43 -0.90 -23.26
N ARG A 375 4.25 -1.35 -24.23
CA ARG A 375 4.41 -2.80 -24.52
C ARG A 375 4.98 -3.56 -23.32
N LEU A 376 6.00 -2.99 -22.63
CA LEU A 376 6.57 -3.59 -21.43
C LEU A 376 5.53 -3.64 -20.31
N MET A 377 4.77 -2.56 -20.06
CA MET A 377 3.67 -2.52 -19.09
C MET A 377 2.62 -3.60 -19.39
N THR A 378 2.18 -3.68 -20.66
CA THR A 378 1.20 -4.68 -21.11
C THR A 378 1.72 -6.11 -20.92
N HIS A 379 2.98 -6.37 -21.28
CA HIS A 379 3.62 -7.67 -21.13
C HIS A 379 3.71 -8.08 -19.66
N THR A 380 4.36 -7.27 -18.83
CA THR A 380 4.60 -7.58 -17.40
C THR A 380 3.29 -7.79 -16.65
N LEU A 381 2.32 -6.86 -16.81
CA LEU A 381 1.07 -6.94 -16.06
C LEU A 381 0.18 -8.13 -16.51
N ARG A 382 0.23 -8.50 -17.78
CA ARG A 382 -0.50 -9.68 -18.31
C ARG A 382 0.15 -10.99 -17.87
N THR A 383 1.48 -11.03 -17.82
CA THR A 383 2.23 -12.28 -17.59
C THR A 383 2.22 -12.70 -16.12
N HIS A 384 2.35 -11.74 -15.19
CA HIS A 384 2.64 -12.08 -13.80
C HIS A 384 1.44 -11.94 -12.86
N PHE A 385 0.38 -11.20 -13.24
CA PHE A 385 -0.69 -10.87 -12.31
C PHE A 385 -2.02 -11.51 -12.70
N PRO A 386 -2.73 -12.13 -11.73
CA PRO A 386 -4.04 -12.72 -11.98
C PRO A 386 -5.10 -11.62 -12.14
N GLU A 387 -6.18 -11.96 -12.85
CA GLU A 387 -7.29 -11.05 -13.11
C GLU A 387 -8.05 -10.65 -11.83
N ASN A 388 -8.09 -11.51 -10.82
CA ASN A 388 -8.74 -11.25 -9.53
C ASN A 388 -8.16 -12.12 -8.40
N PHE A 389 -8.59 -11.84 -7.17
CA PHE A 389 -8.22 -12.56 -5.96
C PHE A 389 -9.47 -13.00 -5.18
N ARG A 390 -9.28 -13.97 -4.31
CA ARG A 390 -10.30 -14.37 -3.35
C ARG A 390 -10.18 -13.57 -2.06
N ASN A 391 -11.15 -12.66 -1.79
CA ASN A 391 -11.20 -11.84 -0.56
C ASN A 391 -9.89 -11.06 -0.30
N ALA A 392 -9.33 -10.53 -1.37
CA ALA A 392 -8.15 -9.69 -1.38
C ALA A 392 -8.14 -8.81 -2.64
N CYS A 393 -7.39 -7.72 -2.62
CA CYS A 393 -7.14 -6.89 -3.79
C CYS A 393 -5.81 -6.13 -3.67
N TRP A 394 -5.45 -5.43 -4.73
CA TRP A 394 -4.30 -4.54 -4.73
C TRP A 394 -4.56 -3.26 -3.95
N ALA A 395 -3.51 -2.68 -3.38
CA ALA A 395 -3.42 -1.27 -3.08
C ALA A 395 -2.65 -0.62 -4.24
N THR A 396 -3.36 0.12 -5.10
CA THR A 396 -2.78 0.74 -6.29
C THR A 396 -2.30 2.15 -5.97
N TYR A 397 -1.14 2.53 -6.48
CA TYR A 397 -0.54 3.83 -6.23
C TYR A 397 0.44 4.19 -7.36
N ILE A 398 0.74 5.47 -7.52
CA ILE A 398 1.70 5.98 -8.50
C ILE A 398 3.01 6.41 -7.83
N ARG A 399 2.93 6.85 -6.60
CA ARG A 399 4.05 7.07 -5.69
C ARG A 399 3.61 6.96 -4.23
N CYS A 400 4.56 6.83 -3.32
CA CYS A 400 4.33 6.84 -1.87
C CYS A 400 5.47 7.63 -1.16
N HIS A 401 5.69 7.37 0.10
CA HIS A 401 6.77 7.95 0.91
C HIS A 401 8.15 7.33 0.63
N ASP A 402 8.19 6.17 -0.02
CA ASP A 402 9.42 5.48 -0.38
C ASP A 402 9.93 5.87 -1.77
N ASP A 403 11.18 5.52 -2.03
CA ASP A 403 11.81 5.64 -3.33
C ASP A 403 11.18 4.73 -4.39
N ILE A 404 11.43 5.05 -5.64
CA ILE A 404 11.03 4.23 -6.78
C ILE A 404 12.18 3.26 -7.09
N GLY A 405 12.02 2.01 -6.68
CA GLY A 405 12.87 0.91 -7.12
C GLY A 405 12.39 0.37 -8.47
N TRP A 406 13.28 0.35 -9.45
CA TRP A 406 12.94 -0.07 -10.81
C TRP A 406 12.85 -1.60 -10.91
N ALA A 407 11.73 -2.18 -10.46
CA ALA A 407 11.47 -3.62 -10.47
C ALA A 407 11.16 -4.14 -11.88
N ILE A 408 12.13 -4.02 -12.80
CA ILE A 408 12.08 -4.52 -14.18
C ILE A 408 13.07 -5.66 -14.31
N THR A 409 12.59 -6.87 -14.59
CA THR A 409 13.41 -8.06 -14.76
C THR A 409 14.05 -8.09 -16.14
N GLU A 410 15.16 -8.84 -16.28
CA GLU A 410 15.76 -9.06 -17.61
C GLU A 410 14.81 -9.85 -18.52
N GLU A 411 14.07 -10.82 -17.94
CA GLU A 411 13.11 -11.64 -18.66
C GLU A 411 12.00 -10.79 -19.30
N ASP A 412 11.39 -9.89 -18.53
CA ASP A 412 10.33 -9.00 -19.04
C ASP A 412 10.87 -8.01 -20.08
N ALA A 413 12.05 -7.42 -19.81
CA ALA A 413 12.67 -6.48 -20.73
C ALA A 413 13.02 -7.13 -22.08
N ALA A 414 13.57 -8.35 -22.06
CA ALA A 414 13.94 -9.09 -23.26
C ALA A 414 12.74 -9.47 -24.14
N ALA A 415 11.52 -9.49 -23.58
CA ALA A 415 10.28 -9.69 -24.35
C ALA A 415 9.97 -8.50 -25.30
N ILE A 416 10.58 -7.35 -25.06
CA ILE A 416 10.41 -6.14 -25.88
C ILE A 416 11.67 -5.95 -26.72
N PRO A 417 11.58 -6.01 -28.06
CA PRO A 417 12.74 -5.90 -28.95
C PRO A 417 13.58 -4.65 -28.68
N GLY A 418 14.88 -4.84 -28.51
CA GLY A 418 15.85 -3.76 -28.28
C GLY A 418 15.94 -3.27 -26.83
N THR A 419 15.28 -3.94 -25.87
CA THR A 419 15.29 -3.57 -24.47
C THR A 419 16.09 -4.59 -23.65
N SER A 420 16.89 -4.13 -22.68
CA SER A 420 17.54 -4.95 -21.66
C SER A 420 17.19 -4.45 -20.27
N GLY A 421 17.07 -5.33 -19.31
CA GLY A 421 16.69 -4.98 -17.94
C GLY A 421 17.62 -3.94 -17.31
N PRO A 422 18.93 -4.18 -17.22
CA PRO A 422 19.89 -3.21 -16.65
C PRO A 422 19.93 -1.88 -17.42
N GLY A 423 19.93 -1.93 -18.77
CA GLY A 423 19.92 -0.73 -19.61
C GLY A 423 18.66 0.11 -19.41
N HIS A 424 17.51 -0.54 -19.28
CA HIS A 424 16.25 0.15 -19.08
C HIS A 424 16.16 0.77 -17.67
N ARG A 425 16.55 0.03 -16.62
CA ARG A 425 16.60 0.57 -15.26
C ARG A 425 17.53 1.78 -15.15
N ARG A 426 18.70 1.72 -15.80
CA ARG A 426 19.63 2.85 -15.84
C ARG A 426 19.01 4.06 -16.57
N TYR A 427 18.42 3.83 -17.73
CA TYR A 427 17.71 4.89 -18.48
C TYR A 427 16.66 5.57 -17.61
N LEU A 428 15.81 4.80 -16.91
CA LEU A 428 14.77 5.36 -16.06
C LEU A 428 15.35 6.17 -14.89
N SER A 429 16.42 5.67 -14.26
CA SER A 429 17.08 6.40 -13.19
C SER A 429 17.68 7.73 -13.68
N ASP A 430 18.34 7.75 -14.84
CA ASP A 430 18.89 8.96 -15.45
C ASP A 430 17.76 9.91 -15.89
N PHE A 431 16.66 9.37 -16.42
CA PHE A 431 15.51 10.16 -16.86
C PHE A 431 14.85 10.85 -15.64
N TYR A 432 14.50 10.12 -14.60
CA TYR A 432 13.77 10.67 -13.47
C TYR A 432 14.63 11.49 -12.50
N SER A 433 15.94 11.38 -12.55
CA SER A 433 16.85 12.34 -11.89
C SER A 433 17.02 13.65 -12.67
N GLY A 434 16.53 13.72 -13.90
CA GLY A 434 16.74 14.87 -14.79
C GLY A 434 18.09 14.86 -15.52
N ALA A 435 18.92 13.84 -15.32
CA ALA A 435 20.24 13.74 -15.96
C ALA A 435 20.17 13.35 -17.45
N PHE A 436 19.09 12.67 -17.86
CA PHE A 436 18.91 12.27 -19.24
C PHE A 436 18.50 13.47 -20.13
N PRO A 437 19.19 13.74 -21.25
CA PRO A 437 18.82 14.84 -22.14
C PRO A 437 17.37 14.73 -22.64
N GLY A 438 16.59 15.79 -22.46
CA GLY A 438 15.17 15.82 -22.84
C GLY A 438 14.21 15.28 -21.78
N SER A 439 14.72 14.92 -20.58
CA SER A 439 13.86 14.61 -19.45
C SER A 439 13.07 15.84 -18.98
N PHE A 440 11.81 15.64 -18.67
CA PHE A 440 10.98 16.65 -17.99
C PHE A 440 11.09 16.58 -16.47
N ALA A 441 11.64 15.49 -15.91
CA ALA A 441 11.58 15.21 -14.47
C ALA A 441 12.61 16.00 -13.65
N ARG A 442 12.28 16.19 -12.37
CA ARG A 442 13.17 16.66 -11.30
C ARG A 442 13.08 15.70 -10.14
N GLY A 443 14.07 14.82 -9.99
CA GLY A 443 14.17 13.89 -8.88
C GLY A 443 15.60 13.71 -8.40
N GLY A 444 15.76 12.96 -7.30
CA GLY A 444 17.06 12.58 -6.74
C GLY A 444 17.39 11.12 -7.00
N ILE A 445 18.67 10.78 -7.04
CA ILE A 445 19.14 9.38 -7.01
C ILE A 445 19.20 8.96 -5.54
N PHE A 446 18.61 7.80 -5.23
CA PHE A 446 18.66 7.18 -3.90
C PHE A 446 19.24 5.79 -4.01
N GLN A 447 20.25 5.50 -3.21
CA GLN A 447 21.01 4.23 -3.15
C GLN A 447 21.52 3.79 -4.54
N GLU A 448 22.79 3.64 -4.69
CA GLU A 448 23.44 3.06 -5.87
C GLU A 448 24.17 1.78 -5.47
N ASN A 449 23.84 0.67 -6.11
CA ASN A 449 24.58 -0.56 -5.95
C ASN A 449 25.80 -0.52 -6.89
N GLU A 450 27.01 -0.38 -6.34
CA GLU A 450 28.25 -0.24 -7.09
C GLU A 450 28.55 -1.48 -7.98
N THR A 451 28.05 -2.64 -7.59
CA THR A 451 28.31 -3.90 -8.32
C THR A 451 27.39 -4.02 -9.55
N THR A 452 26.11 -3.69 -9.42
CA THR A 452 25.12 -3.83 -10.50
C THR A 452 24.89 -2.53 -11.26
N GLY A 453 25.23 -1.39 -10.67
CA GLY A 453 24.92 -0.05 -11.17
C GLY A 453 23.44 0.30 -11.07
N ASP A 454 22.64 -0.50 -10.38
CA ASP A 454 21.23 -0.22 -10.14
C ASP A 454 21.07 0.92 -9.16
N ARG A 455 20.15 1.86 -9.48
CA ARG A 455 19.83 3.05 -8.68
C ARG A 455 18.33 3.20 -8.55
N ARG A 456 17.90 3.84 -7.47
CA ARG A 456 16.51 4.19 -7.21
C ARG A 456 16.32 5.69 -7.32
N ASN A 457 15.07 6.16 -7.43
CA ASN A 457 14.80 7.58 -7.53
C ASN A 457 13.82 8.04 -6.44
N SER A 458 14.10 9.23 -5.92
CA SER A 458 13.20 9.99 -5.05
C SER A 458 12.65 11.20 -5.80
N GLY A 459 11.39 11.57 -5.54
CA GLY A 459 10.78 12.76 -6.11
C GLY A 459 9.29 12.83 -5.86
N SER A 460 8.72 14.04 -5.73
CA SER A 460 7.29 14.23 -5.63
C SER A 460 6.59 13.88 -6.95
N PHE A 461 5.30 13.58 -6.93
CA PHE A 461 4.55 13.28 -8.15
C PHE A 461 4.67 14.41 -9.18
N ALA A 462 4.47 15.64 -8.71
CA ALA A 462 4.53 16.82 -9.55
C ALA A 462 5.92 17.03 -10.18
N SER A 463 6.99 16.87 -9.38
CA SER A 463 8.37 17.05 -9.85
C SER A 463 8.79 15.97 -10.84
N LEU A 464 8.43 14.70 -10.57
CA LEU A 464 8.68 13.60 -11.49
C LEU A 464 7.84 13.67 -12.77
N ALA A 465 6.60 14.19 -12.67
CA ALA A 465 5.72 14.39 -13.82
C ALA A 465 6.08 15.63 -14.67
N GLY A 466 7.00 16.48 -14.21
CA GLY A 466 7.55 17.60 -14.95
C GLY A 466 6.95 18.98 -14.63
N LEU A 467 6.08 19.07 -13.62
CA LEU A 467 5.49 20.35 -13.23
C LEU A 467 6.55 21.32 -12.67
N GLU A 468 7.49 20.80 -11.88
CA GLU A 468 8.58 21.62 -11.33
C GLU A 468 9.43 22.26 -12.43
N ALA A 469 9.89 21.46 -13.40
CA ALA A 469 10.68 21.94 -14.52
C ALA A 469 9.91 22.93 -15.39
N ALA A 470 8.61 22.73 -15.58
CA ALA A 470 7.76 23.65 -16.35
C ALA A 470 7.63 25.01 -15.64
N LEU A 471 7.42 24.99 -14.33
CA LEU A 471 7.34 26.23 -13.52
C LEU A 471 8.68 26.98 -13.48
N GLU A 472 9.81 26.29 -13.36
CA GLU A 472 11.15 26.87 -13.42
C GLU A 472 11.40 27.63 -14.76
N ASN A 473 10.88 27.08 -15.86
CA ASN A 473 11.06 27.63 -17.20
C ASN A 473 9.94 28.60 -17.63
N ASN A 474 8.91 28.79 -16.80
CA ASN A 474 7.69 29.53 -17.13
C ASN A 474 7.03 29.00 -18.43
N ASP A 475 6.96 27.68 -18.60
CA ASP A 475 6.41 27.00 -19.76
C ASP A 475 5.00 26.45 -19.40
N ASP A 476 3.98 27.21 -19.78
CA ASP A 476 2.58 26.88 -19.49
C ASP A 476 2.13 25.59 -20.21
N GLU A 477 2.60 25.35 -21.45
CA GLU A 477 2.27 24.11 -22.17
C GLU A 477 2.87 22.88 -21.48
N ALA A 478 4.13 22.98 -21.04
CA ALA A 478 4.77 21.92 -20.27
C ALA A 478 4.09 21.69 -18.92
N ALA A 479 3.58 22.75 -18.27
CA ALA A 479 2.82 22.64 -17.02
C ALA A 479 1.48 21.93 -17.22
N ASP A 480 0.74 22.28 -18.28
CA ASP A 480 -0.49 21.58 -18.65
C ASP A 480 -0.23 20.09 -18.95
N ASN A 481 0.82 19.79 -19.71
CA ASN A 481 1.23 18.42 -19.99
C ASN A 481 1.60 17.66 -18.71
N ALA A 482 2.24 18.30 -17.73
CA ALA A 482 2.55 17.69 -16.43
C ALA A 482 1.27 17.35 -15.66
N VAL A 483 0.29 18.27 -15.62
CA VAL A 483 -1.03 18.02 -15.02
C VAL A 483 -1.73 16.85 -15.71
N GLN A 484 -1.71 16.77 -17.06
CA GLN A 484 -2.32 15.65 -17.77
C GLN A 484 -1.64 14.32 -17.47
N ARG A 485 -0.30 14.27 -17.33
CA ARG A 485 0.43 13.07 -16.87
C ARG A 485 -0.02 12.66 -15.47
N MET A 486 -0.12 13.60 -14.53
CA MET A 486 -0.57 13.30 -13.17
C MET A 486 -2.01 12.76 -13.16
N LEU A 487 -2.93 13.40 -13.87
CA LEU A 487 -4.32 12.94 -13.97
C LEU A 487 -4.45 11.58 -14.69
N LEU A 488 -3.55 11.27 -15.65
CA LEU A 488 -3.45 9.94 -16.27
C LEU A 488 -3.11 8.88 -15.20
N GLY A 489 -2.15 9.17 -14.33
CA GLY A 489 -1.78 8.28 -13.22
C GLY A 489 -2.92 8.08 -12.22
N VAL A 490 -3.60 9.15 -11.82
CA VAL A 490 -4.77 9.07 -10.92
C VAL A 490 -5.88 8.21 -11.55
N ALA A 491 -6.18 8.42 -12.84
CA ALA A 491 -7.21 7.65 -13.53
C ALA A 491 -6.80 6.17 -13.71
N LEU A 492 -5.54 5.90 -13.98
CA LEU A 492 -5.01 4.53 -14.07
C LEU A 492 -5.15 3.78 -12.75
N MET A 493 -4.65 4.33 -11.62
CA MET A 493 -4.74 3.67 -10.32
C MET A 493 -6.19 3.47 -9.87
N CYS A 494 -7.09 4.39 -10.23
CA CYS A 494 -8.53 4.27 -9.97
C CYS A 494 -9.22 3.18 -10.79
N ALA A 495 -8.73 2.88 -12.00
CA ALA A 495 -9.34 1.90 -12.90
C ALA A 495 -8.73 0.50 -12.80
N PHE A 496 -7.48 0.37 -12.33
CA PHE A 496 -6.70 -0.88 -12.42
C PHE A 496 -7.29 -2.06 -11.62
N GLY A 497 -8.10 -1.81 -10.61
CA GLY A 497 -8.68 -2.92 -9.81
C GLY A 497 -7.97 -3.14 -8.49
N GLY A 498 -8.08 -2.15 -7.66
CA GLY A 498 -7.54 -2.14 -6.31
C GLY A 498 -8.12 -0.96 -5.53
N LEU A 499 -7.69 -0.83 -4.28
CA LEU A 499 -7.90 0.36 -3.48
C LEU A 499 -6.87 1.41 -3.90
N PRO A 500 -7.27 2.50 -4.59
CA PRO A 500 -6.33 3.55 -5.00
C PRO A 500 -5.86 4.34 -3.79
N LEU A 501 -4.55 4.62 -3.72
CA LEU A 501 -3.90 5.38 -2.65
C LEU A 501 -3.28 6.65 -3.21
N LEU A 502 -3.82 7.80 -2.83
CA LEU A 502 -3.20 9.11 -3.06
C LEU A 502 -2.20 9.39 -1.93
N TYR A 503 -1.03 9.92 -2.26
CA TYR A 503 -0.13 10.46 -1.26
C TYR A 503 -0.39 11.96 -1.09
N MET A 504 -0.32 12.45 0.16
CA MET A 504 -0.65 13.85 0.50
C MET A 504 0.07 14.85 -0.39
N GLY A 505 -0.70 15.81 -0.89
CA GLY A 505 -0.20 16.91 -1.70
C GLY A 505 -0.01 16.59 -3.19
N ASP A 506 -0.15 15.33 -3.60
CA ASP A 506 -0.12 14.97 -5.02
C ASP A 506 -1.26 15.65 -5.79
N GLU A 507 -2.43 15.76 -5.16
CA GLU A 507 -3.65 16.37 -5.73
C GLU A 507 -3.58 17.90 -5.86
N VAL A 508 -2.62 18.54 -5.19
CA VAL A 508 -2.35 19.98 -5.28
C VAL A 508 -0.96 20.31 -5.83
N GLY A 509 -0.29 19.31 -6.40
CA GLY A 509 0.98 19.48 -7.08
C GLY A 509 2.12 19.97 -6.19
N LEU A 510 2.26 19.41 -4.97
CA LEU A 510 3.40 19.70 -4.12
C LEU A 510 4.69 19.25 -4.80
N LEU A 511 5.65 20.17 -4.88
CA LEU A 511 6.96 19.94 -5.46
C LEU A 511 7.92 19.29 -4.46
N ASN A 512 9.13 18.96 -4.91
CA ASN A 512 10.22 18.52 -4.06
C ASN A 512 10.53 19.54 -2.95
N ASP A 513 10.84 19.04 -1.77
CA ASP A 513 11.31 19.81 -0.62
C ASP A 513 12.84 19.68 -0.52
N TYR A 514 13.57 20.62 -1.11
CA TYR A 514 15.03 20.63 -1.05
C TYR A 514 15.57 21.07 0.30
N GLY A 515 14.72 21.64 1.17
CA GLY A 515 15.10 22.05 2.52
C GLY A 515 15.34 20.89 3.49
N PHE A 516 15.05 19.64 3.08
CA PHE A 516 15.28 18.47 3.93
C PHE A 516 16.75 18.32 4.37
N VAL A 517 17.70 18.78 3.57
CA VAL A 517 19.14 18.72 3.87
C VAL A 517 19.55 19.58 5.08
N ASP A 518 18.75 20.59 5.41
CA ASP A 518 18.98 21.49 6.54
C ASP A 518 18.43 20.91 7.85
N VAL A 519 17.70 19.79 7.79
CA VAL A 519 17.16 19.10 8.96
C VAL A 519 18.06 17.90 9.30
N PRO A 520 18.79 17.93 10.42
CA PRO A 520 19.82 16.91 10.74
C PRO A 520 19.31 15.47 10.72
N GLU A 521 18.03 15.25 11.12
CA GLU A 521 17.42 13.94 11.14
C GLU A 521 17.02 13.44 9.73
N HIS A 522 16.94 14.33 8.74
CA HIS A 522 16.50 14.03 7.36
C HIS A 522 17.64 14.05 6.35
N ALA A 523 18.71 14.80 6.64
CA ALA A 523 19.78 15.14 5.70
C ALA A 523 20.48 13.92 5.03
N HIS A 524 20.42 12.77 5.69
CA HIS A 524 21.04 11.53 5.20
C HIS A 524 20.12 10.67 4.33
N ASP A 525 18.82 11.00 4.27
CA ASP A 525 17.82 10.21 3.56
C ASP A 525 17.07 11.08 2.55
N ASN A 526 17.46 11.02 1.28
CA ASN A 526 16.85 11.87 0.27
C ASN A 526 15.42 11.50 -0.10
N ARG A 527 14.80 10.48 0.54
CA ARG A 527 13.35 10.26 0.46
C ARG A 527 12.56 11.42 1.07
N TRP A 528 13.19 12.21 1.97
CA TRP A 528 12.60 13.43 2.49
C TRP A 528 12.41 14.53 1.42
N LEU A 529 13.12 14.44 0.30
CA LEU A 529 12.89 15.27 -0.89
C LEU A 529 11.41 15.27 -1.31
N HIS A 530 10.74 14.11 -1.25
CA HIS A 530 9.36 13.95 -1.68
C HIS A 530 8.35 13.74 -0.52
N ARG A 531 8.73 14.16 0.69
CA ARG A 531 7.86 14.20 1.87
C ARG A 531 7.66 15.65 2.36
N PRO A 532 7.23 16.58 1.48
CA PRO A 532 7.04 17.99 1.86
C PRO A 532 5.97 18.13 2.94
N VAL A 533 5.99 19.24 3.66
CA VAL A 533 4.88 19.63 4.53
C VAL A 533 3.71 20.10 3.65
N MET A 534 2.48 19.75 4.05
CA MET A 534 1.27 20.17 3.34
C MET A 534 1.15 21.69 3.34
N ASP A 535 1.03 22.28 2.16
CA ASP A 535 0.84 23.73 1.99
C ASP A 535 -0.65 24.04 1.84
N TRP A 536 -1.29 24.34 2.95
CA TRP A 536 -2.72 24.68 3.00
C TRP A 536 -3.06 25.96 2.21
N ASN A 537 -2.10 26.87 1.99
CA ASN A 537 -2.32 28.04 1.12
C ASN A 537 -2.42 27.62 -0.36
N LYS A 538 -1.65 26.58 -0.77
CA LYS A 538 -1.80 26.00 -2.11
C LYS A 538 -3.14 25.31 -2.26
N VAL A 539 -3.63 24.60 -1.25
CA VAL A 539 -4.97 24.01 -1.26
C VAL A 539 -6.02 25.08 -1.51
N VAL A 540 -6.02 26.16 -0.71
CA VAL A 540 -6.97 27.28 -0.88
C VAL A 540 -6.90 27.91 -2.28
N LYS A 541 -5.71 28.00 -2.88
CA LYS A 541 -5.54 28.48 -4.26
C LYS A 541 -6.12 27.49 -5.27
N ALA A 542 -5.80 26.19 -5.11
CA ALA A 542 -6.29 25.15 -6.01
C ALA A 542 -7.82 25.01 -5.96
N GLU A 543 -8.45 25.21 -4.80
CA GLU A 543 -9.91 25.20 -4.64
C GLU A 543 -10.62 26.30 -5.44
N LYS A 544 -9.95 27.42 -5.73
CA LYS A 544 -10.49 28.47 -6.61
C LYS A 544 -10.58 28.03 -8.07
N GLY A 545 -9.93 26.91 -8.43
CA GLY A 545 -10.00 26.31 -9.75
C GLY A 545 -9.07 26.93 -10.79
N ASP A 546 -8.24 27.91 -10.43
CA ASP A 546 -7.38 28.65 -11.36
C ASP A 546 -6.02 27.97 -11.57
N GLY A 547 -5.55 27.96 -12.82
CA GLY A 547 -4.23 27.49 -13.22
C GLY A 547 -4.02 25.97 -13.07
N PRO A 548 -2.76 25.51 -13.22
CA PRO A 548 -2.43 24.07 -13.21
C PRO A 548 -2.83 23.35 -11.91
N LEU A 549 -2.67 24.00 -10.75
CA LEU A 549 -3.01 23.41 -9.45
C LEU A 549 -4.53 23.23 -9.28
N GLY A 550 -5.32 24.20 -9.73
CA GLY A 550 -6.78 24.12 -9.75
C GLY A 550 -7.26 23.02 -10.67
N ALA A 551 -6.73 22.95 -11.88
CA ALA A 551 -7.05 21.89 -12.84
C ALA A 551 -6.70 20.49 -12.29
N LEU A 552 -5.58 20.33 -11.59
CA LEU A 552 -5.17 19.08 -10.99
C LEU A 552 -6.11 18.66 -9.84
N LEU A 553 -6.42 19.56 -8.91
CA LEU A 553 -7.32 19.25 -7.78
C LEU A 553 -8.72 18.89 -8.27
N GLN A 554 -9.29 19.72 -9.15
CA GLN A 554 -10.63 19.47 -9.70
C GLN A 554 -10.67 18.18 -10.54
N GLY A 555 -9.64 17.95 -11.35
CA GLY A 555 -9.50 16.71 -12.13
C GLY A 555 -9.41 15.47 -11.22
N THR A 556 -8.66 15.54 -10.12
CA THR A 556 -8.53 14.46 -9.13
C THR A 556 -9.87 14.20 -8.43
N LYS A 557 -10.54 15.25 -7.89
CA LYS A 557 -11.89 15.14 -7.30
C LYS A 557 -12.88 14.52 -8.29
N HIS A 558 -12.83 14.95 -9.55
CA HIS A 558 -13.70 14.41 -10.62
C HIS A 558 -13.46 12.93 -10.86
N ILE A 559 -12.21 12.50 -11.06
CA ILE A 559 -11.85 11.08 -11.30
C ILE A 559 -12.34 10.21 -10.12
N ILE A 560 -12.10 10.64 -8.89
CA ILE A 560 -12.55 9.94 -7.68
C ILE A 560 -14.10 9.83 -7.65
N SER A 561 -14.80 10.92 -7.93
CA SER A 561 -16.27 10.93 -7.99
C SER A 561 -16.78 9.96 -9.06
N ARG A 562 -16.18 9.96 -10.26
CA ARG A 562 -16.56 9.04 -11.34
C ARG A 562 -16.27 7.58 -11.00
N ARG A 563 -15.13 7.28 -10.33
CA ARG A 563 -14.85 5.94 -9.82
C ARG A 563 -15.96 5.45 -8.88
N LYS A 564 -16.34 6.26 -7.90
CA LYS A 564 -17.40 5.93 -6.94
C LYS A 564 -18.77 5.69 -7.58
N ALA A 565 -19.02 6.29 -8.74
CA ALA A 565 -20.26 6.13 -9.50
C ALA A 565 -20.20 4.99 -10.54
N THR A 566 -19.11 4.23 -10.61
CA THR A 566 -18.88 3.21 -11.64
C THR A 566 -18.64 1.84 -11.00
N PRO A 567 -19.68 1.00 -10.84
CA PRO A 567 -19.60 -0.28 -10.12
C PRO A 567 -18.55 -1.26 -10.69
N GLN A 568 -18.30 -1.21 -12.01
CA GLN A 568 -17.27 -2.03 -12.66
C GLN A 568 -15.85 -1.75 -12.11
N LEU A 569 -15.64 -0.64 -11.39
CA LEU A 569 -14.35 -0.28 -10.78
C LEU A 569 -14.19 -0.80 -9.34
N ALA A 570 -15.16 -1.56 -8.82
CA ALA A 570 -14.99 -2.24 -7.54
C ALA A 570 -13.76 -3.16 -7.56
N SER A 571 -12.98 -3.18 -6.49
CA SER A 571 -11.67 -3.85 -6.45
C SER A 571 -11.74 -5.37 -6.58
N GLY A 572 -12.92 -5.96 -6.28
CA GLY A 572 -13.18 -7.40 -6.46
C GLY A 572 -13.51 -7.81 -7.90
N VAL A 573 -13.74 -6.86 -8.81
CA VAL A 573 -14.04 -7.13 -10.21
C VAL A 573 -12.76 -7.55 -10.95
N ALA A 574 -12.85 -8.54 -11.83
CA ALA A 574 -11.70 -9.04 -12.60
C ALA A 574 -11.10 -7.93 -13.49
N THR A 575 -9.77 -7.83 -13.47
CA THR A 575 -8.99 -6.90 -14.32
C THR A 575 -8.26 -7.70 -15.37
N ARG A 576 -8.57 -7.47 -16.65
CA ARG A 576 -7.87 -8.12 -17.75
C ARG A 576 -7.12 -7.09 -18.58
N ILE A 577 -5.81 -7.27 -18.72
CA ILE A 577 -4.96 -6.44 -19.58
C ILE A 577 -5.19 -6.86 -21.03
N VAL A 578 -5.53 -5.88 -21.87
CA VAL A 578 -5.82 -6.10 -23.30
C VAL A 578 -4.88 -5.28 -24.18
N ASP A 579 -4.61 -5.79 -25.38
CA ASP A 579 -3.81 -5.10 -26.38
C ASP A 579 -4.75 -4.55 -27.45
N VAL A 580 -4.67 -3.26 -27.71
CA VAL A 580 -5.46 -2.56 -28.72
C VAL A 580 -4.69 -2.31 -30.01
N GLY A 581 -3.49 -2.88 -30.15
CA GLY A 581 -2.66 -2.79 -31.34
C GLY A 581 -1.90 -1.47 -31.51
N ASN A 582 -1.83 -0.63 -30.45
CA ASN A 582 -1.10 0.62 -30.46
C ASN A 582 -0.12 0.68 -29.27
N PRO A 583 1.22 0.74 -29.50
CA PRO A 583 2.21 0.71 -28.45
C PRO A 583 2.21 1.94 -27.52
N LYS A 584 1.52 3.01 -27.88
CA LYS A 584 1.37 4.21 -27.04
C LYS A 584 0.18 4.12 -26.09
N ILE A 585 -0.72 3.12 -26.27
CA ILE A 585 -1.96 2.95 -25.52
C ILE A 585 -1.85 1.75 -24.58
N PHE A 586 -2.00 2.00 -23.30
CA PHE A 586 -2.30 0.94 -22.33
C PHE A 586 -3.81 0.76 -22.20
N ALA A 587 -4.27 -0.48 -22.15
CA ALA A 587 -5.68 -0.79 -22.04
C ALA A 587 -5.96 -1.96 -21.09
N LEU A 588 -7.09 -1.87 -20.38
CA LEU A 588 -7.59 -2.95 -19.54
C LEU A 588 -9.12 -3.01 -19.60
N THR A 589 -9.67 -4.21 -19.40
CA THR A 589 -11.11 -4.41 -19.21
C THR A 589 -11.44 -4.83 -17.79
N ARG A 590 -12.62 -4.38 -17.32
CA ARG A 590 -13.24 -4.75 -16.05
C ARG A 590 -14.53 -5.49 -16.39
N LEU A 591 -14.65 -6.75 -15.92
CA LEU A 591 -15.77 -7.62 -16.27
C LEU A 591 -16.67 -7.81 -15.04
N ALA A 592 -17.68 -6.99 -14.92
CA ALA A 592 -18.66 -7.02 -13.83
C ALA A 592 -20.01 -7.55 -14.27
N ASP A 593 -20.88 -7.88 -13.33
CA ASP A 593 -22.29 -8.26 -13.61
C ASP A 593 -23.07 -7.10 -14.25
N GLU A 594 -22.68 -5.87 -13.97
CA GLU A 594 -23.27 -4.63 -14.51
C GLU A 594 -22.83 -4.34 -15.96
N GLY A 595 -21.91 -5.10 -16.52
CA GLY A 595 -21.39 -4.93 -17.88
C GLY A 595 -19.87 -4.86 -17.94
N VAL A 596 -19.35 -4.54 -19.11
CA VAL A 596 -17.92 -4.37 -19.40
C VAL A 596 -17.54 -2.91 -19.25
N LEU A 597 -16.41 -2.65 -18.59
CA LEU A 597 -15.73 -1.37 -18.69
C LEU A 597 -14.38 -1.59 -19.38
N LEU A 598 -14.07 -0.79 -20.40
CA LEU A 598 -12.75 -0.72 -21.03
C LEU A 598 -12.11 0.62 -20.67
N ALA A 599 -10.96 0.57 -20.00
CA ALA A 599 -10.16 1.76 -19.74
C ALA A 599 -9.00 1.87 -20.75
N LEU A 600 -8.82 3.05 -21.33
CA LEU A 600 -7.75 3.39 -22.29
C LEU A 600 -6.92 4.55 -21.75
N PHE A 601 -5.59 4.45 -21.94
CA PHE A 601 -4.62 5.44 -21.45
C PHE A 601 -3.54 5.69 -22.53
N ASN A 602 -3.46 6.92 -23.04
CA ASN A 602 -2.41 7.34 -23.96
C ASN A 602 -1.18 7.84 -23.18
N PHE A 603 -0.07 7.13 -23.28
CA PHE A 603 1.19 7.48 -22.60
C PHE A 603 2.11 8.39 -23.43
N SER A 604 1.62 8.90 -24.55
CA SER A 604 2.41 9.80 -25.40
C SER A 604 1.93 11.25 -25.31
N ASN A 605 2.82 12.17 -25.68
CA ASN A 605 2.54 13.60 -25.80
C ASN A 605 1.95 13.98 -27.17
N GLU A 606 1.46 12.99 -27.93
CA GLU A 606 0.86 13.18 -29.25
C GLU A 606 -0.53 12.55 -29.28
N PRO A 607 -1.46 13.10 -30.07
CA PRO A 607 -2.69 12.38 -30.36
C PRO A 607 -2.38 11.03 -31.01
N THR A 608 -3.11 10.00 -30.64
CA THR A 608 -2.95 8.67 -31.22
C THR A 608 -4.31 8.06 -31.53
N GLU A 609 -4.32 7.03 -32.35
CA GLU A 609 -5.55 6.43 -32.86
C GLU A 609 -5.71 4.99 -32.40
N VAL A 610 -6.96 4.60 -32.14
CA VAL A 610 -7.34 3.23 -31.80
C VAL A 610 -8.49 2.81 -32.72
N SER A 611 -8.42 1.59 -33.26
CA SER A 611 -9.48 1.04 -34.09
C SER A 611 -10.76 0.83 -33.33
N ALA A 612 -11.87 1.44 -33.77
CA ALA A 612 -13.19 1.22 -33.19
C ALA A 612 -13.66 -0.23 -33.35
N THR A 613 -13.23 -0.91 -34.42
CA THR A 613 -13.51 -2.33 -34.61
C THR A 613 -12.85 -3.18 -33.52
N THR A 614 -11.59 -2.87 -33.13
CA THR A 614 -10.92 -3.54 -31.99
C THR A 614 -11.68 -3.29 -30.69
N LEU A 615 -12.14 -2.06 -30.45
CA LEU A 615 -12.91 -1.73 -29.23
C LEU A 615 -14.26 -2.46 -29.18
N ARG A 616 -14.95 -2.60 -30.32
CA ARG A 616 -16.20 -3.40 -30.40
C ARG A 616 -15.98 -4.87 -30.10
N HIS A 617 -14.85 -5.44 -30.56
CA HIS A 617 -14.47 -6.84 -30.22
C HIS A 617 -14.19 -7.03 -28.73
N LEU A 618 -13.83 -5.96 -28.01
CA LEU A 618 -13.67 -5.93 -26.56
C LEU A 618 -14.99 -5.66 -25.81
N GLY A 619 -16.12 -5.59 -26.53
CA GLY A 619 -17.45 -5.41 -25.96
C GLY A 619 -17.98 -3.97 -25.92
N ILE A 620 -17.23 -3.00 -26.45
CA ILE A 620 -17.65 -1.59 -26.44
C ILE A 620 -18.40 -1.27 -27.74
N THR A 621 -19.71 -1.28 -27.65
CA THR A 621 -20.60 -0.98 -28.79
C THR A 621 -21.01 0.49 -28.86
N GLU A 622 -21.19 1.11 -27.71
CA GLU A 622 -21.49 2.52 -27.53
C GLU A 622 -20.30 3.21 -26.86
N PHE A 623 -19.72 4.18 -27.53
CA PHE A 623 -18.53 4.90 -27.01
C PHE A 623 -18.91 5.93 -25.95
N TYR A 624 -19.66 5.47 -24.91
CA TYR A 624 -19.97 6.28 -23.74
C TYR A 624 -18.80 6.23 -22.75
N ASP A 625 -18.19 7.37 -22.52
CA ASP A 625 -17.11 7.50 -21.56
C ASP A 625 -17.68 7.84 -20.17
N ALA A 626 -17.61 6.88 -19.26
CA ALA A 626 -18.07 7.05 -17.88
C ALA A 626 -17.25 8.12 -17.14
N LEU A 627 -15.99 8.36 -17.54
CA LEU A 627 -15.14 9.37 -16.91
C LEU A 627 -15.60 10.79 -17.23
N SER A 628 -15.84 11.12 -18.48
CA SER A 628 -16.35 12.45 -18.89
C SER A 628 -17.87 12.58 -18.78
N GLY A 629 -18.59 11.47 -18.76
CA GLY A 629 -20.07 11.44 -18.79
C GLY A 629 -20.65 11.73 -20.18
N GLY A 630 -19.83 11.61 -21.25
CA GLY A 630 -20.22 11.93 -22.62
C GLY A 630 -20.01 10.77 -23.59
N ARG A 631 -20.59 10.90 -24.79
CA ARG A 631 -20.33 9.99 -25.90
C ARG A 631 -19.26 10.55 -26.82
N LEU A 632 -18.31 9.71 -27.22
CA LEU A 632 -17.26 10.09 -28.13
C LEU A 632 -17.63 9.75 -29.58
N SER A 633 -17.19 10.61 -30.50
CA SER A 633 -17.33 10.41 -31.94
C SER A 633 -16.25 9.50 -32.47
N VAL A 634 -16.65 8.49 -33.23
CA VAL A 634 -15.75 7.65 -34.03
C VAL A 634 -15.80 8.15 -35.48
N ILE A 635 -14.65 8.47 -36.06
CA ILE A 635 -14.54 8.96 -37.42
C ILE A 635 -13.75 7.92 -38.23
N ASN A 636 -14.28 7.48 -39.37
CA ASN A 636 -13.66 6.49 -40.25
C ASN A 636 -13.17 5.22 -39.47
N GLU A 637 -14.03 4.66 -38.61
CA GLU A 637 -13.70 3.50 -37.77
C GLU A 637 -12.50 3.71 -36.84
N THR A 638 -12.19 4.96 -36.50
CA THR A 638 -11.06 5.33 -35.66
C THR A 638 -11.50 6.24 -34.51
N LEU A 639 -11.05 5.95 -33.29
CA LEU A 639 -11.14 6.81 -32.12
C LEU A 639 -9.81 7.53 -31.94
N SER A 640 -9.84 8.86 -31.93
CA SER A 640 -8.68 9.70 -31.62
C SER A 640 -8.57 9.85 -30.09
N VAL A 641 -7.37 9.62 -29.53
CA VAL A 641 -7.04 9.77 -28.11
C VAL A 641 -6.01 10.89 -27.98
N ALA A 642 -6.39 11.98 -27.32
CA ALA A 642 -5.52 13.16 -27.12
C ALA A 642 -4.21 12.80 -26.38
N PRO A 643 -3.20 13.68 -26.39
CA PRO A 643 -2.01 13.52 -25.55
C PRO A 643 -2.37 13.27 -24.08
N TYR A 644 -1.81 12.23 -23.47
CA TYR A 644 -2.15 11.80 -22.10
C TYR A 644 -3.66 11.61 -21.86
N GLY A 645 -4.43 11.37 -22.94
CA GLY A 645 -5.87 11.12 -22.90
C GLY A 645 -6.21 9.81 -22.19
N ARG A 646 -7.37 9.80 -21.56
CA ARG A 646 -7.86 8.69 -20.75
C ARG A 646 -9.37 8.57 -20.88
N PHE A 647 -9.86 7.34 -21.01
CA PHE A 647 -11.28 7.05 -21.16
C PHE A 647 -11.67 5.81 -20.36
N TRP A 648 -12.90 5.81 -19.84
CA TRP A 648 -13.54 4.67 -19.19
C TRP A 648 -14.85 4.35 -19.95
N PHE A 649 -14.76 3.54 -20.99
CA PHE A 649 -15.94 3.12 -21.75
C PHE A 649 -16.70 2.06 -20.96
N ALA A 650 -17.92 2.36 -20.54
CA ALA A 650 -18.83 1.47 -19.82
C ALA A 650 -20.05 1.13 -20.70
N THR A 651 -20.49 -0.16 -20.61
CA THR A 651 -21.69 -0.68 -21.30
C THR A 651 -22.81 -0.91 -20.30
#